data_15b0a1a31e00516651711840ed7cd133
#
_entry.id   15b0a1a31e00516651711840ed7cd133
#
_cell.length_a   1.000
_cell.length_b   1.000
_cell.length_c   1.000
_cell.angle_alpha   90.00
_cell.angle_beta   90.00
_cell.angle_gamma   90.00
#
_symmetry.space_group_name_H-M   'P 1'
#
loop_
_entity.id
_entity.type
_entity.pdbx_description
1 polymer ?
#
loop_
_entity_poly.entity_id
_entity_poly.type
_entity_poly.pdbx_seq_one_letter_code
_entity_poly.pdbx_strand_id
1 'polypeptide(L)'
;MKQKATIEVAAAQAKTTTKEKVRYDKKAESEFFVDNSALAGFTTERILYMAVRELIENSLDSCEIEHILPWLSLSLKMLDSANDLWTITCEDNGIGVPSDKVPVAVCSFLTSGKYVEKQQRGLFGVGLKMIAAFSTKDTIHPLKVWSKSVDEGSEQYFELRTDISTNKPIVLAKKAVKGEESRIAGDSGFRVEAVLHAKLSPITRNNIKSKINEYISQTSVVNPYAIIEYETDEGKVTFDRRTEVMPQPAKEVLPHPADMDLQTLKKAIMNYMNNKTTLQGVLSASFQKMSSEKAKDIISKAGVENKPADKYSENELIEIVKICKHTPFQQANTDHLSPIGEEILTTGMTSEYTIVTTKEIVPAAEGTTAPEVHRPQIAVKILKPSLTAYASRTCVINNRPTIVECGIAYGGDIPSFKLYRFANKIPLLYDEGSDVAREVVSEVEINKMGITKKEAKEQFANGVVRSDRAVELLPLHTFFHICSTKIPYKTAGKESIASEGELKKYMKYCLSELYRKVSAQIRKELRMKDAASRLNLYKYYIPLVVSAISESIKVDSAKLEQAFTDLAERHVKVEQLANAPAAEKEDKITSKRLEEEVEEAVEIDGEMIKPDREQIAINAARKKGKLSKPKGKKEKMSEMMQKDEKQATLDKVAEEDKPSKGMKK
;
A
#
# COMPACT_ATOMS: atom_id res chain seq x y z
N MET A 1 52.10 44.74 -44.28
CA MET A 1 51.58 45.10 -42.91
C MET A 1 50.23 44.54 -42.57
N LYS A 2 49.31 44.30 -43.51
CA LYS A 2 47.95 43.73 -43.16
C LYS A 2 47.94 42.25 -42.77
N GLN A 3 48.91 41.42 -43.21
CA GLN A 3 48.96 40.00 -42.85
C GLN A 3 49.52 39.72 -41.45
N LYS A 4 50.38 40.60 -40.89
CA LYS A 4 50.91 40.46 -39.53
C LYS A 4 49.83 40.78 -38.46
N ALA A 5 48.96 41.76 -38.71
CA ALA A 5 47.91 42.13 -37.79
C ALA A 5 46.80 41.04 -37.66
N THR A 6 46.54 40.30 -38.74
CA THR A 6 45.51 39.21 -38.70
C THR A 6 46.00 37.98 -37.93
N ILE A 7 47.30 37.69 -37.95
CA ILE A 7 47.91 36.58 -37.21
C ILE A 7 48.01 36.89 -35.70
N GLU A 8 48.28 38.13 -35.32
CA GLU A 8 48.30 38.56 -33.90
C GLU A 8 46.89 38.58 -33.27
N VAL A 9 45.85 38.96 -34.02
CA VAL A 9 44.45 38.91 -33.53
C VAL A 9 43.97 37.45 -33.40
N ALA A 10 44.35 36.56 -34.33
CA ALA A 10 44.06 35.13 -34.23
C ALA A 10 44.84 34.41 -33.07
N ALA A 11 46.08 34.86 -32.80
CA ALA A 11 46.86 34.35 -31.67
C ALA A 11 46.37 34.89 -30.29
N ALA A 12 45.77 36.09 -30.27
CA ALA A 12 45.15 36.66 -29.05
C ALA A 12 43.81 36.01 -28.73
N GLN A 13 43.04 35.57 -29.74
CA GLN A 13 41.78 34.84 -29.54
C GLN A 13 42.00 33.37 -29.15
N ALA A 14 43.16 32.77 -29.43
CA ALA A 14 43.50 31.39 -29.07
C ALA A 14 44.04 31.23 -27.63
N LYS A 15 44.18 32.32 -26.85
CA LYS A 15 44.77 32.25 -25.50
C LYS A 15 43.75 32.38 -24.34
N THR A 16 42.44 32.36 -24.59
CA THR A 16 41.44 32.48 -23.53
C THR A 16 40.45 31.29 -23.51
N THR A 17 40.93 30.09 -23.79
CA THR A 17 40.27 28.90 -23.25
C THR A 17 40.85 28.63 -21.86
N THR A 18 40.38 29.37 -20.87
CA THR A 18 40.52 28.99 -19.46
C THR A 18 39.89 27.62 -19.34
N LYS A 19 40.69 26.59 -19.17
CA LYS A 19 40.21 25.27 -18.73
C LYS A 19 39.44 25.54 -17.46
N GLU A 20 38.10 25.42 -17.49
CA GLU A 20 37.28 25.43 -16.30
C GLU A 20 37.82 24.34 -15.38
N LYS A 21 38.45 24.77 -14.28
CA LYS A 21 38.85 23.84 -13.24
C LYS A 21 37.57 23.31 -12.62
N VAL A 22 37.31 22.02 -12.78
CA VAL A 22 36.21 21.34 -12.09
C VAL A 22 36.39 21.60 -10.59
N ARG A 23 35.45 22.34 -9.99
CA ARG A 23 35.42 22.58 -8.55
C ARG A 23 34.59 21.49 -7.92
N TYR A 24 35.09 20.91 -6.86
CA TYR A 24 34.39 19.94 -6.01
C TYR A 24 33.92 20.70 -4.78
N ASP A 25 32.66 21.14 -4.81
CA ASP A 25 32.04 21.85 -3.69
C ASP A 25 31.14 20.86 -2.90
N LYS A 26 31.20 20.93 -1.56
CA LYS A 26 30.34 20.15 -0.68
C LYS A 26 29.07 20.94 -0.43
N LYS A 27 27.90 20.35 -0.72
CA LYS A 27 26.59 20.90 -0.35
C LYS A 27 26.13 20.35 1.00
N ALA A 28 25.40 21.17 1.78
CA ALA A 28 24.70 20.70 2.96
C ALA A 28 23.52 19.80 2.54
N GLU A 29 23.11 18.90 3.43
CA GLU A 29 21.99 17.99 3.19
C GLU A 29 20.69 18.76 2.93
N SER A 30 20.44 19.84 3.68
CA SER A 30 19.31 20.76 3.50
C SER A 30 19.31 21.41 2.12
N GLU A 31 20.46 21.91 1.66
CA GLU A 31 20.63 22.54 0.35
C GLU A 31 20.36 21.51 -0.77
N PHE A 32 20.90 20.30 -0.62
CA PHE A 32 20.66 19.21 -1.58
C PHE A 32 19.17 18.88 -1.74
N PHE A 33 18.44 18.69 -0.61
CA PHE A 33 17.02 18.34 -0.67
C PHE A 33 16.14 19.50 -1.16
N VAL A 34 16.47 20.75 -0.84
CA VAL A 34 15.74 21.92 -1.31
C VAL A 34 15.91 22.14 -2.81
N ASP A 35 17.14 21.99 -3.32
CA ASP A 35 17.43 22.11 -4.76
C ASP A 35 16.83 20.94 -5.57
N ASN A 36 16.72 19.77 -4.96
CA ASN A 36 16.19 18.56 -5.57
C ASN A 36 14.86 18.12 -4.93
N SER A 37 14.00 19.05 -4.61
CA SER A 37 12.77 18.82 -3.85
C SER A 37 11.82 17.79 -4.48
N ALA A 38 11.84 17.68 -5.81
CA ALA A 38 11.10 16.66 -6.54
C ALA A 38 11.46 15.23 -6.14
N LEU A 39 12.71 14.97 -5.68
CA LEU A 39 13.10 13.65 -5.15
C LEU A 39 12.27 13.25 -3.92
N ALA A 40 11.89 14.25 -3.08
CA ALA A 40 11.03 14.03 -1.93
C ALA A 40 9.53 14.20 -2.27
N GLY A 41 9.18 14.39 -3.53
CA GLY A 41 7.80 14.61 -3.99
C GLY A 41 7.30 16.06 -3.84
N PHE A 42 8.11 16.97 -3.32
CA PHE A 42 7.76 18.38 -3.14
C PHE A 42 8.01 19.15 -4.44
N THR A 43 7.01 19.18 -5.32
CA THR A 43 7.01 20.07 -6.49
C THR A 43 6.14 21.29 -6.22
N THR A 44 6.34 22.39 -6.96
CA THR A 44 5.56 23.62 -6.80
C THR A 44 4.05 23.37 -6.87
N GLU A 45 3.60 22.44 -7.70
CA GLU A 45 2.19 22.11 -7.84
C GLU A 45 1.65 21.25 -6.70
N ARG A 46 2.50 20.45 -6.04
CA ARG A 46 2.09 19.46 -5.03
C ARG A 46 2.46 19.84 -3.60
N ILE A 47 3.11 21.00 -3.39
CA ILE A 47 3.65 21.37 -2.08
C ILE A 47 2.58 21.34 -0.96
N LEU A 48 1.37 21.84 -1.23
CA LEU A 48 0.28 21.84 -0.24
C LEU A 48 -0.20 20.42 0.07
N TYR A 49 -0.37 19.57 -0.96
CA TYR A 49 -0.74 18.17 -0.78
C TYR A 49 0.31 17.41 0.02
N MET A 50 1.59 17.59 -0.31
CA MET A 50 2.68 16.93 0.41
C MET A 50 2.80 17.40 1.85
N ALA A 51 2.60 18.69 2.11
CA ALA A 51 2.60 19.23 3.46
C ALA A 51 1.46 18.64 4.32
N VAL A 52 0.23 18.62 3.79
CA VAL A 52 -0.92 17.99 4.45
C VAL A 52 -0.63 16.52 4.77
N ARG A 53 -0.14 15.79 3.79
CA ARG A 53 0.16 14.37 3.93
C ARG A 53 1.20 14.11 5.02
N GLU A 54 2.35 14.78 4.95
CA GLU A 54 3.45 14.56 5.91
C GLU A 54 3.06 14.96 7.35
N LEU A 55 2.23 16.00 7.51
CA LEU A 55 1.74 16.40 8.84
C LEU A 55 0.77 15.36 9.41
N ILE A 56 -0.21 14.90 8.64
CA ILE A 56 -1.14 13.85 9.08
C ILE A 56 -0.38 12.54 9.40
N GLU A 57 0.57 12.13 8.53
CA GLU A 57 1.37 10.92 8.76
C GLU A 57 2.18 11.01 10.08
N ASN A 58 2.79 12.15 10.36
CA ASN A 58 3.56 12.36 11.60
C ASN A 58 2.66 12.35 12.85
N SER A 59 1.49 12.98 12.77
CA SER A 59 0.52 13.03 13.85
C SER A 59 -0.04 11.65 14.20
N LEU A 60 -0.41 10.84 13.18
CA LEU A 60 -0.86 9.47 13.39
C LEU A 60 0.26 8.58 13.97
N ASP A 61 1.50 8.72 13.46
CA ASP A 61 2.64 7.99 14.00
C ASP A 61 2.89 8.35 15.47
N SER A 62 2.78 9.64 15.84
CA SER A 62 2.96 10.12 17.21
C SER A 62 1.95 9.53 18.19
N CYS A 63 0.68 9.42 17.78
CA CYS A 63 -0.37 8.82 18.61
C CYS A 63 -0.21 7.30 18.74
N GLU A 64 0.15 6.61 17.64
CA GLU A 64 0.26 5.15 17.65
C GLU A 64 1.43 4.61 18.47
N ILE A 65 2.47 5.42 18.74
CA ILE A 65 3.62 5.00 19.56
C ILE A 65 3.18 4.57 20.97
N GLU A 66 2.36 5.37 21.64
CA GLU A 66 1.84 5.11 22.98
C GLU A 66 0.38 4.65 22.98
N HIS A 67 -0.11 4.16 21.81
CA HIS A 67 -1.47 3.64 21.66
C HIS A 67 -2.56 4.65 22.08
N ILE A 68 -2.32 5.93 21.80
CA ILE A 68 -3.26 7.03 22.07
C ILE A 68 -4.28 7.07 20.92
N LEU A 69 -5.57 7.10 21.24
CA LEU A 69 -6.63 7.28 20.22
C LEU A 69 -6.45 8.64 19.52
N PRO A 70 -6.13 8.67 18.21
CA PRO A 70 -5.74 9.89 17.54
C PRO A 70 -6.88 10.90 17.43
N TRP A 71 -6.56 12.15 17.73
CA TRP A 71 -7.30 13.33 17.35
C TRP A 71 -6.35 14.29 16.63
N LEU A 72 -6.73 14.73 15.44
CA LEU A 72 -5.95 15.63 14.61
C LEU A 72 -6.81 16.78 14.14
N SER A 73 -6.28 18.02 14.22
CA SER A 73 -6.89 19.20 13.65
C SER A 73 -5.94 19.80 12.60
N LEU A 74 -6.38 19.81 11.35
CA LEU A 74 -5.66 20.34 10.21
C LEU A 74 -6.38 21.57 9.66
N SER A 75 -5.67 22.67 9.47
CA SER A 75 -6.20 23.87 8.81
C SER A 75 -5.32 24.24 7.61
N LEU A 76 -5.94 24.50 6.47
CA LEU A 76 -5.29 24.98 5.25
C LEU A 76 -6.06 26.18 4.69
N LYS A 77 -5.49 27.37 4.84
CA LYS A 77 -6.15 28.63 4.48
C LYS A 77 -5.25 29.52 3.62
N MET A 78 -5.86 30.29 2.73
CA MET A 78 -5.16 31.32 1.98
C MET A 78 -4.81 32.49 2.91
N LEU A 79 -3.52 32.77 3.10
CA LEU A 79 -3.06 33.90 3.90
C LEU A 79 -3.04 35.18 3.09
N ASP A 80 -2.48 35.13 1.89
CA ASP A 80 -2.36 36.28 0.98
C ASP A 80 -2.51 35.80 -0.46
N SER A 81 -3.61 36.20 -1.08
CA SER A 81 -3.91 35.82 -2.45
C SER A 81 -3.08 36.57 -3.50
N ALA A 82 -2.53 37.74 -3.16
CA ALA A 82 -1.69 38.53 -4.07
C ALA A 82 -0.29 37.91 -4.21
N ASN A 83 0.19 37.28 -3.14
CA ASN A 83 1.51 36.65 -3.06
C ASN A 83 1.45 35.12 -3.07
N ASP A 84 0.30 34.51 -3.36
CA ASP A 84 0.10 33.04 -3.37
C ASP A 84 0.57 32.35 -2.07
N LEU A 85 0.37 33.00 -0.91
CA LEU A 85 0.76 32.48 0.39
C LEU A 85 -0.38 31.72 1.06
N TRP A 86 -0.05 30.55 1.60
CA TRP A 86 -0.95 29.66 2.30
C TRP A 86 -0.46 29.39 3.70
N THR A 87 -1.34 29.44 4.69
CA THR A 87 -1.06 28.96 6.04
C THR A 87 -1.56 27.53 6.19
N ILE A 88 -0.68 26.66 6.65
CA ILE A 88 -1.03 25.29 7.08
C ILE A 88 -0.76 25.17 8.57
N THR A 89 -1.75 24.64 9.30
CA THR A 89 -1.64 24.36 10.72
C THR A 89 -2.08 22.92 10.96
N CYS A 90 -1.29 22.17 11.73
CA CYS A 90 -1.67 20.82 12.16
C CYS A 90 -1.40 20.67 13.66
N GLU A 91 -2.36 20.13 14.38
CA GLU A 91 -2.30 19.81 15.81
C GLU A 91 -2.71 18.37 16.03
N ASP A 92 -2.03 17.70 16.95
CA ASP A 92 -2.36 16.34 17.38
C ASP A 92 -2.27 16.17 18.90
N ASN A 93 -2.88 15.12 19.40
CA ASN A 93 -2.84 14.71 20.80
C ASN A 93 -1.82 13.58 21.07
N GLY A 94 -0.80 13.43 20.22
CA GLY A 94 0.23 12.42 20.37
C GLY A 94 1.22 12.70 21.50
N ILE A 95 2.36 12.00 21.49
CA ILE A 95 3.35 12.07 22.59
C ILE A 95 4.08 13.42 22.70
N GLY A 96 3.98 14.31 21.70
CA GLY A 96 4.79 15.51 21.61
C GLY A 96 6.28 15.24 21.34
N VAL A 97 7.09 16.29 21.39
CA VAL A 97 8.55 16.22 21.21
C VAL A 97 9.23 16.95 22.38
N PRO A 98 10.21 16.32 23.06
CA PRO A 98 10.97 17.00 24.14
C PRO A 98 11.59 18.31 23.67
N SER A 99 11.54 19.31 24.54
CA SER A 99 11.86 20.72 24.20
C SER A 99 13.29 20.93 23.72
N ASP A 100 14.24 20.12 24.18
CA ASP A 100 15.63 20.12 23.71
C ASP A 100 15.81 19.57 22.30
N LYS A 101 14.90 18.70 21.86
CA LYS A 101 14.94 18.01 20.58
C LYS A 101 14.13 18.71 19.49
N VAL A 102 13.14 19.56 19.84
CA VAL A 102 12.24 20.22 18.86
C VAL A 102 13.02 20.91 17.73
N PRO A 103 14.03 21.79 17.99
CA PRO A 103 14.68 22.49 16.88
C PRO A 103 15.34 21.55 15.87
N VAL A 104 16.05 20.54 16.37
CA VAL A 104 16.76 19.57 15.52
C VAL A 104 15.77 18.64 14.79
N ALA A 105 14.75 18.16 15.49
CA ALA A 105 13.72 17.28 14.92
C ALA A 105 12.94 17.94 13.76
N VAL A 106 12.74 19.26 13.83
CA VAL A 106 11.95 20.03 12.87
C VAL A 106 12.79 20.60 11.73
N CYS A 107 14.01 21.06 11.98
CA CYS A 107 14.80 21.84 11.01
C CYS A 107 16.01 21.10 10.42
N SER A 108 16.57 20.07 11.08
CA SER A 108 17.81 19.42 10.60
C SER A 108 17.50 18.19 9.76
N PHE A 109 17.89 18.21 8.50
CA PHE A 109 17.75 17.08 7.60
C PHE A 109 18.61 15.90 8.03
N LEU A 110 18.17 14.69 7.69
CA LEU A 110 18.83 13.44 8.05
C LEU A 110 19.04 13.27 9.58
N THR A 111 18.26 13.96 10.40
CA THR A 111 18.22 13.78 11.86
C THR A 111 16.81 13.37 12.25
N SER A 112 16.62 12.16 12.74
CA SER A 112 15.29 11.63 13.08
C SER A 112 15.39 10.53 14.12
N GLY A 113 14.46 10.46 15.06
CA GLY A 113 14.25 9.29 15.91
C GLY A 113 13.68 8.07 15.14
N LYS A 114 13.36 8.25 13.85
CA LYS A 114 12.76 7.21 13.00
C LYS A 114 13.78 6.29 12.28
N TYR A 115 15.09 6.41 12.55
CA TYR A 115 16.13 5.58 11.92
C TYR A 115 16.34 4.21 12.59
N VAL A 116 15.27 3.68 13.14
CA VAL A 116 15.20 2.32 13.68
C VAL A 116 14.45 1.39 12.72
N GLU A 117 14.76 0.10 12.74
CA GLU A 117 14.05 -0.89 11.94
C GLU A 117 12.66 -1.13 12.55
N LYS A 118 11.71 -0.28 12.18
CA LYS A 118 10.32 -0.30 12.67
C LYS A 118 9.38 0.06 11.53
N GLN A 119 8.19 -0.51 11.52
CA GLN A 119 7.14 -0.07 10.61
C GLN A 119 6.73 1.36 10.95
N GLN A 120 6.80 2.26 9.99
CA GLN A 120 6.45 3.68 10.13
C GLN A 120 5.88 4.20 8.82
N ARG A 121 5.05 5.26 8.89
CA ARG A 121 4.57 5.97 7.71
C ARG A 121 5.71 6.80 7.08
N GLY A 122 6.44 7.55 7.91
CA GLY A 122 7.54 8.42 7.51
C GLY A 122 8.89 7.73 7.58
N LEU A 123 9.40 7.19 6.45
CA LEU A 123 10.67 6.46 6.41
C LEU A 123 11.91 7.37 6.46
N PHE A 124 11.88 8.49 5.73
CA PHE A 124 13.07 9.32 5.51
C PHE A 124 13.24 10.46 6.53
N GLY A 125 12.20 10.79 7.29
CA GLY A 125 12.22 11.88 8.27
C GLY A 125 12.53 13.25 7.65
N VAL A 126 12.17 13.48 6.38
CA VAL A 126 12.45 14.72 5.65
C VAL A 126 11.22 15.63 5.49
N GLY A 127 9.99 15.10 5.62
CA GLY A 127 8.76 15.82 5.27
C GLY A 127 8.58 17.13 6.04
N LEU A 128 8.58 17.09 7.36
CA LEU A 128 8.45 18.30 8.19
C LEU A 128 9.62 19.28 7.97
N LYS A 129 10.82 18.77 7.68
CA LYS A 129 12.00 19.58 7.40
C LYS A 129 11.91 20.28 6.04
N MET A 130 11.28 19.63 5.05
CA MET A 130 10.95 20.28 3.78
C MET A 130 9.96 21.42 3.99
N ILE A 131 8.93 21.23 4.81
CA ILE A 131 7.98 22.29 5.16
C ILE A 131 8.70 23.45 5.83
N ALA A 132 9.58 23.20 6.81
CA ALA A 132 10.37 24.21 7.50
C ALA A 132 11.31 24.96 6.54
N ALA A 133 11.98 24.24 5.65
CA ALA A 133 12.90 24.83 4.68
C ALA A 133 12.18 25.71 3.65
N PHE A 134 11.02 25.28 3.12
CA PHE A 134 10.22 26.06 2.18
C PHE A 134 9.58 27.28 2.84
N SER A 135 9.08 27.15 4.07
CA SER A 135 8.60 28.28 4.85
C SER A 135 9.70 29.35 5.01
N THR A 136 10.92 28.91 5.34
CA THR A 136 12.07 29.84 5.49
C THR A 136 12.52 30.45 4.15
N LYS A 137 12.66 29.62 3.09
CA LYS A 137 13.24 30.05 1.80
C LYS A 137 12.28 30.96 1.02
N ASP A 138 11.03 30.56 0.91
CA ASP A 138 10.11 31.16 -0.06
C ASP A 138 9.25 32.27 0.55
N THR A 139 9.03 32.27 1.88
CA THR A 139 8.09 33.19 2.52
C THR A 139 8.69 34.10 3.57
N ILE A 140 9.91 33.82 4.05
CA ILE A 140 10.58 34.52 5.15
C ILE A 140 9.85 34.38 6.51
N HIS A 141 8.69 33.71 6.53
CA HIS A 141 7.97 33.44 7.77
C HIS A 141 8.65 32.33 8.59
N PRO A 142 8.81 32.51 9.92
CA PRO A 142 9.28 31.42 10.77
C PRO A 142 8.22 30.31 10.88
N LEU A 143 8.70 29.10 11.02
CA LEU A 143 7.86 28.00 11.46
C LEU A 143 7.54 28.18 12.93
N LYS A 144 6.27 28.12 13.31
CA LYS A 144 5.84 28.16 14.71
C LYS A 144 5.49 26.76 15.17
N VAL A 145 6.02 26.39 16.33
CA VAL A 145 5.84 25.06 16.90
C VAL A 145 5.46 25.18 18.37
N TRP A 146 4.44 24.42 18.75
CA TRP A 146 4.08 24.16 20.15
C TRP A 146 4.25 22.67 20.39
N SER A 147 4.92 22.33 21.48
CA SER A 147 5.11 20.95 21.86
C SER A 147 4.89 20.78 23.36
N LYS A 148 4.07 19.80 23.72
CA LYS A 148 3.84 19.34 25.07
C LYS A 148 4.17 17.87 25.12
N SER A 149 5.41 17.55 25.50
CA SER A 149 5.89 16.18 25.56
C SER A 149 5.33 15.46 26.79
N VAL A 150 4.99 14.17 26.64
CA VAL A 150 4.62 13.30 27.78
C VAL A 150 5.70 13.26 28.85
N ASP A 151 6.97 13.41 28.47
CA ASP A 151 8.11 13.38 29.42
C ASP A 151 8.24 14.67 30.25
N GLU A 152 7.86 15.83 29.68
CA GLU A 152 8.07 17.14 30.30
C GLU A 152 6.79 17.72 30.93
N GLY A 153 5.61 17.36 30.43
CA GLY A 153 4.29 17.81 30.90
C GLY A 153 4.04 19.32 30.76
N SER A 154 4.99 20.09 30.23
CA SER A 154 4.91 21.54 30.05
C SER A 154 4.94 21.90 28.57
N GLU A 155 4.02 22.79 28.14
CA GLU A 155 3.99 23.26 26.77
C GLU A 155 5.09 24.27 26.48
N GLN A 156 5.81 24.08 25.39
CA GLN A 156 6.88 24.96 24.92
C GLN A 156 6.54 25.47 23.53
N TYR A 157 6.73 26.78 23.33
CA TYR A 157 6.59 27.45 22.02
C TYR A 157 7.95 27.76 21.45
N PHE A 158 8.06 27.59 20.12
CA PHE A 158 9.25 27.90 19.33
C PHE A 158 8.90 28.65 18.06
N GLU A 159 9.75 29.62 17.69
CA GLU A 159 9.85 30.12 16.31
C GLU A 159 11.17 29.67 15.72
N LEU A 160 11.09 28.93 14.62
CA LEU A 160 12.23 28.23 14.03
C LEU A 160 12.42 28.62 12.58
N ARG A 161 13.68 28.62 12.13
CA ARG A 161 14.07 28.63 10.72
C ARG A 161 15.12 27.56 10.47
N THR A 162 15.21 27.10 9.22
CA THR A 162 16.27 26.21 8.78
C THR A 162 17.38 27.01 8.13
N ASP A 163 18.60 26.95 8.65
CA ASP A 163 19.78 27.39 7.89
C ASP A 163 20.06 26.34 6.81
N ILE A 164 19.64 26.65 5.59
CA ILE A 164 19.74 25.74 4.44
C ILE A 164 21.20 25.46 4.07
N SER A 165 22.09 26.43 4.32
CA SER A 165 23.52 26.30 3.96
C SER A 165 24.32 25.40 4.90
N THR A 166 23.88 25.29 6.17
CA THR A 166 24.60 24.54 7.23
C THR A 166 23.82 23.37 7.80
N ASN A 167 22.57 23.17 7.37
CA ASN A 167 21.64 22.15 7.90
C ASN A 167 21.40 22.25 9.40
N LYS A 168 21.34 23.47 9.94
CA LYS A 168 21.15 23.73 11.38
C LYS A 168 19.86 24.49 11.67
N PRO A 169 19.23 24.26 12.85
CA PRO A 169 18.11 25.05 13.29
C PRO A 169 18.56 26.44 13.73
N ILE A 170 17.79 27.46 13.37
CA ILE A 170 17.88 28.82 13.91
C ILE A 170 16.67 29.00 14.82
N VAL A 171 16.88 29.15 16.12
CA VAL A 171 15.84 29.42 17.11
C VAL A 171 15.69 30.92 17.27
N LEU A 172 14.58 31.48 16.75
CA LEU A 172 14.27 32.91 16.87
C LEU A 172 13.60 33.25 18.20
N ALA A 173 12.73 32.34 18.66
CA ALA A 173 12.08 32.49 19.98
C ALA A 173 11.91 31.10 20.63
N LYS A 174 12.00 31.07 21.96
CA LYS A 174 11.63 29.91 22.79
C LYS A 174 11.00 30.46 24.08
N LYS A 175 9.78 29.98 24.41
CA LYS A 175 9.12 30.32 25.66
C LYS A 175 8.29 29.18 26.20
N ALA A 176 8.20 29.04 27.53
CA ALA A 176 7.22 28.17 28.14
C ALA A 176 5.84 28.83 28.07
N VAL A 177 4.84 28.03 27.72
CA VAL A 177 3.45 28.47 27.50
C VAL A 177 2.59 28.01 28.67
N LYS A 178 1.73 28.88 29.21
CA LYS A 178 0.83 28.57 30.33
C LYS A 178 -0.51 29.29 30.18
N GLY A 179 -1.54 28.68 30.75
CA GLY A 179 -2.87 29.28 30.84
C GLY A 179 -3.50 29.54 29.48
N GLU A 180 -4.02 30.75 29.26
CA GLU A 180 -4.73 31.13 28.03
C GLU A 180 -3.86 31.16 26.76
N GLU A 181 -2.55 31.18 26.88
CA GLU A 181 -1.64 31.08 25.74
C GLU A 181 -1.46 29.65 25.23
N SER A 182 -1.91 28.64 25.99
CA SER A 182 -1.82 27.23 25.58
C SER A 182 -2.60 26.99 24.29
N ARG A 183 -1.99 26.24 23.40
CA ARG A 183 -2.57 25.84 22.10
C ARG A 183 -2.81 24.35 21.99
N ILE A 184 -2.22 23.56 22.88
CA ILE A 184 -2.40 22.11 22.93
C ILE A 184 -3.47 21.79 23.97
N ALA A 185 -4.62 21.31 23.49
CA ALA A 185 -5.78 21.04 24.34
C ALA A 185 -5.61 19.79 25.22
N GLY A 186 -4.77 18.84 24.83
CA GLY A 186 -4.55 17.56 25.52
C GLY A 186 -3.48 17.62 26.60
N ASP A 187 -3.26 16.48 27.27
CA ASP A 187 -2.17 16.29 28.24
C ASP A 187 -0.80 16.28 27.57
N SER A 188 -0.76 15.88 26.30
CA SER A 188 0.41 15.93 25.42
C SER A 188 -0.03 16.25 23.99
N GLY A 189 0.91 16.59 23.12
CA GLY A 189 0.64 16.85 21.73
C GLY A 189 1.69 17.69 21.03
N PHE A 190 1.48 17.88 19.74
CA PHE A 190 2.34 18.68 18.88
C PHE A 190 1.50 19.54 17.95
N ARG A 191 1.85 20.83 17.85
CA ARG A 191 1.20 21.75 16.93
C ARG A 191 2.25 22.47 16.10
N VAL A 192 2.04 22.54 14.80
CA VAL A 192 2.91 23.27 13.87
C VAL A 192 2.08 24.21 13.02
N GLU A 193 2.59 25.41 12.78
CA GLU A 193 2.05 26.42 11.86
C GLU A 193 3.16 26.85 10.90
N ALA A 194 2.91 26.69 9.60
CA ALA A 194 3.82 27.07 8.53
C ALA A 194 3.12 27.94 7.48
N VAL A 195 3.88 28.85 6.89
CA VAL A 195 3.45 29.60 5.70
C VAL A 195 4.20 29.05 4.50
N LEU A 196 3.46 28.68 3.46
CA LEU A 196 4.00 28.10 2.22
C LEU A 196 3.61 28.95 1.02
N HIS A 197 4.53 29.11 0.08
CA HIS A 197 4.27 29.73 -1.21
C HIS A 197 3.86 28.67 -2.22
N ALA A 198 2.65 28.79 -2.77
CA ALA A 198 2.12 27.85 -3.76
C ALA A 198 1.36 28.59 -4.86
N LYS A 199 2.07 28.93 -5.93
CA LYS A 199 1.46 29.57 -7.10
C LYS A 199 0.68 28.53 -7.92
N LEU A 200 -0.64 28.52 -7.74
CA LEU A 200 -1.55 27.55 -8.35
C LEU A 200 -2.54 28.24 -9.28
N SER A 201 -2.65 27.77 -10.52
CA SER A 201 -3.77 28.14 -11.37
C SER A 201 -5.12 27.72 -10.73
N PRO A 202 -6.25 28.33 -11.06
CA PRO A 202 -7.55 27.94 -10.51
C PRO A 202 -7.86 26.44 -10.71
N ILE A 203 -7.51 25.88 -11.87
CA ILE A 203 -7.71 24.45 -12.18
C ILE A 203 -6.81 23.59 -11.31
N THR A 204 -5.53 23.91 -11.18
CA THR A 204 -4.58 23.18 -10.34
C THR A 204 -4.99 23.25 -8.87
N ARG A 205 -5.45 24.40 -8.40
CA ARG A 205 -5.96 24.60 -7.03
C ARG A 205 -7.12 23.65 -6.72
N ASN A 206 -8.12 23.58 -7.61
CA ASN A 206 -9.27 22.68 -7.43
C ASN A 206 -8.84 21.20 -7.46
N ASN A 207 -7.92 20.84 -8.34
CA ASN A 207 -7.38 19.48 -8.40
C ASN A 207 -6.64 19.11 -7.10
N ILE A 208 -5.82 20.01 -6.57
CA ILE A 208 -5.09 19.79 -5.30
C ILE A 208 -6.06 19.71 -4.13
N LYS A 209 -7.07 20.60 -4.02
CA LYS A 209 -8.12 20.49 -3.01
C LYS A 209 -8.83 19.13 -3.08
N SER A 210 -9.24 18.71 -4.28
CA SER A 210 -9.87 17.40 -4.48
C SER A 210 -8.97 16.26 -4.04
N LYS A 211 -7.67 16.32 -4.34
CA LYS A 211 -6.69 15.30 -3.91
C LYS A 211 -6.45 15.30 -2.40
N ILE A 212 -6.41 16.46 -1.76
CA ILE A 212 -6.33 16.56 -0.29
C ILE A 212 -7.57 15.95 0.35
N ASN A 213 -8.77 16.28 -0.13
CA ASN A 213 -10.02 15.73 0.34
C ASN A 213 -10.06 14.20 0.18
N GLU A 214 -9.63 13.69 -0.97
CA GLU A 214 -9.52 12.25 -1.22
C GLU A 214 -8.52 11.58 -0.27
N TYR A 215 -7.36 12.23 -0.02
CA TYR A 215 -6.34 11.72 0.89
C TYR A 215 -6.86 11.60 2.33
N ILE A 216 -7.52 12.64 2.85
CA ILE A 216 -8.08 12.64 4.20
C ILE A 216 -9.20 11.59 4.31
N SER A 217 -10.09 11.54 3.32
CA SER A 217 -11.16 10.53 3.27
C SER A 217 -10.62 9.10 3.29
N GLN A 218 -9.62 8.79 2.46
CA GLN A 218 -9.00 7.46 2.43
C GLN A 218 -8.16 7.18 3.68
N THR A 219 -7.55 8.20 4.30
CA THR A 219 -6.86 8.06 5.59
C THR A 219 -7.85 7.64 6.68
N SER A 220 -9.05 8.24 6.72
CA SER A 220 -10.11 7.88 7.66
C SER A 220 -10.67 6.47 7.43
N VAL A 221 -10.61 5.96 6.19
CA VAL A 221 -11.00 4.56 5.87
C VAL A 221 -10.06 3.55 6.54
N VAL A 222 -8.74 3.79 6.53
CA VAL A 222 -7.75 2.85 7.08
C VAL A 222 -7.34 3.16 8.51
N ASN A 223 -7.78 4.31 9.05
CA ASN A 223 -7.60 4.69 10.44
C ASN A 223 -8.97 5.10 11.05
N PRO A 224 -9.99 4.21 11.07
CA PRO A 224 -11.33 4.56 11.53
C PRO A 224 -11.41 4.84 13.05
N TYR A 225 -10.33 4.61 13.77
CA TYR A 225 -10.12 4.94 15.17
C TYR A 225 -9.64 6.39 15.41
N ALA A 226 -9.34 7.15 14.34
CA ALA A 226 -8.93 8.55 14.42
C ALA A 226 -10.11 9.52 14.26
N ILE A 227 -10.02 10.67 14.92
CA ILE A 227 -10.84 11.86 14.61
C ILE A 227 -9.93 12.78 13.79
N ILE A 228 -10.39 13.22 12.62
CA ILE A 228 -9.66 14.16 11.78
C ILE A 228 -10.56 15.37 11.51
N GLU A 229 -10.17 16.51 12.03
CA GLU A 229 -10.79 17.79 11.72
C GLU A 229 -10.03 18.46 10.59
N TYR A 230 -10.74 18.91 9.58
CA TYR A 230 -10.15 19.61 8.44
C TYR A 230 -10.86 20.93 8.20
N GLU A 231 -10.11 22.02 8.26
CA GLU A 231 -10.61 23.39 8.12
C GLU A 231 -9.97 24.05 6.89
N THR A 232 -10.80 24.74 6.10
CA THR A 232 -10.38 25.55 4.95
C THR A 232 -11.06 26.91 5.01
N ASP A 233 -10.79 27.78 4.04
CA ASP A 233 -11.53 29.05 3.86
C ASP A 233 -13.03 28.83 3.65
N GLU A 234 -13.44 27.66 3.19
CA GLU A 234 -14.83 27.29 2.92
C GLU A 234 -15.56 26.82 4.18
N GLY A 235 -14.83 26.41 5.22
CA GLY A 235 -15.36 25.94 6.51
C GLY A 235 -14.60 24.74 7.07
N LYS A 236 -15.16 24.16 8.14
CA LYS A 236 -14.58 23.04 8.88
C LYS A 236 -15.44 21.79 8.69
N VAL A 237 -14.79 20.65 8.50
CA VAL A 237 -15.38 19.32 8.44
C VAL A 237 -14.69 18.39 9.42
N THR A 238 -15.43 17.44 10.01
CA THR A 238 -14.90 16.48 10.96
C THR A 238 -15.19 15.06 10.49
N PHE A 239 -14.14 14.25 10.40
CA PHE A 239 -14.23 12.80 10.20
C PHE A 239 -14.24 12.15 11.57
N ASP A 240 -15.40 11.72 12.01
CA ASP A 240 -15.60 11.15 13.34
C ASP A 240 -15.02 9.75 13.46
N ARG A 241 -14.57 9.42 14.67
CA ARG A 241 -14.13 8.08 15.04
C ARG A 241 -15.29 7.09 14.91
N ARG A 242 -15.00 5.92 14.34
CA ARG A 242 -15.98 4.85 14.12
C ARG A 242 -15.72 3.59 14.93
N THR A 243 -14.52 3.44 15.46
CA THR A 243 -14.13 2.37 16.37
C THR A 243 -13.08 2.87 17.34
N GLU A 244 -13.05 2.34 18.54
CA GLU A 244 -11.98 2.57 19.51
C GLU A 244 -10.90 1.50 19.43
N VAL A 245 -11.09 0.49 18.58
CA VAL A 245 -10.12 -0.58 18.37
C VAL A 245 -8.98 -0.05 17.50
N MET A 246 -7.79 -0.03 18.08
CA MET A 246 -6.55 0.34 17.38
C MET A 246 -5.73 -0.92 17.08
N PRO A 247 -4.98 -0.94 15.96
CA PRO A 247 -4.01 -1.99 15.71
C PRO A 247 -2.89 -1.94 16.76
N GLN A 248 -2.28 -3.09 17.06
CA GLN A 248 -1.15 -3.13 18.00
C GLN A 248 -0.03 -2.21 17.53
N PRO A 249 0.64 -1.45 18.42
CA PRO A 249 1.76 -0.61 18.04
C PRO A 249 2.86 -1.41 17.36
N ALA A 250 3.40 -0.89 16.27
CA ALA A 250 4.58 -1.48 15.65
C ALA A 250 5.75 -1.47 16.65
N LYS A 251 6.55 -2.55 16.65
CA LYS A 251 7.72 -2.66 17.53
C LYS A 251 9.00 -2.56 16.72
N GLU A 252 10.05 -2.09 17.35
CA GLU A 252 11.39 -2.13 16.78
C GLU A 252 11.85 -3.58 16.64
N VAL A 253 12.51 -3.88 15.55
CA VAL A 253 13.07 -5.19 15.27
C VAL A 253 14.54 -5.08 14.92
N LEU A 254 15.32 -6.05 15.38
CA LEU A 254 16.70 -6.17 15.00
C LEU A 254 16.82 -6.55 13.50
N PRO A 255 17.86 -6.08 12.80
CA PRO A 255 18.08 -6.43 11.41
C PRO A 255 18.25 -7.95 11.22
N HIS A 256 17.80 -8.46 10.08
CA HIS A 256 17.96 -9.87 9.75
C HIS A 256 19.40 -10.17 9.32
N PRO A 257 20.03 -11.27 9.78
CA PRO A 257 21.42 -11.58 9.47
C PRO A 257 21.72 -11.73 7.96
N ALA A 258 20.75 -12.17 7.18
CA ALA A 258 20.89 -12.28 5.72
C ALA A 258 21.06 -10.92 5.01
N ASP A 259 20.59 -9.83 5.63
CA ASP A 259 20.77 -8.45 5.14
C ASP A 259 22.05 -7.79 5.68
N MET A 260 22.81 -8.51 6.46
CA MET A 260 24.05 -7.97 7.04
C MET A 260 25.02 -7.54 5.94
N ASP A 261 25.42 -6.28 6.01
CA ASP A 261 26.56 -5.75 5.28
C ASP A 261 27.64 -5.30 6.26
N LEU A 262 28.80 -4.92 5.72
CA LEU A 262 29.94 -4.50 6.54
C LEU A 262 29.61 -3.26 7.39
N GLN A 263 28.81 -2.34 6.86
CA GLN A 263 28.44 -1.11 7.58
C GLN A 263 27.48 -1.41 8.74
N THR A 264 26.49 -2.26 8.51
CA THR A 264 25.56 -2.73 9.54
C THR A 264 26.30 -3.45 10.66
N LEU A 265 27.28 -4.31 10.32
CA LEU A 265 28.10 -5.00 11.31
C LEU A 265 28.99 -4.03 12.10
N LYS A 266 29.66 -3.09 11.41
CA LYS A 266 30.47 -2.04 12.08
C LYS A 266 29.62 -1.19 13.02
N LYS A 267 28.40 -0.80 12.59
CA LYS A 267 27.47 -0.04 13.44
C LYS A 267 27.03 -0.85 14.68
N ALA A 268 26.76 -2.13 14.50
CA ALA A 268 26.44 -3.01 15.62
C ALA A 268 27.62 -3.09 16.62
N ILE A 269 28.85 -3.24 16.14
CA ILE A 269 30.05 -3.26 16.97
C ILE A 269 30.22 -1.92 17.72
N MET A 270 30.02 -0.78 17.07
CA MET A 270 30.14 0.54 17.69
C MET A 270 29.20 0.73 18.88
N ASN A 271 27.99 0.17 18.81
CA ASN A 271 27.01 0.24 19.90
C ASN A 271 27.50 -0.51 21.18
N TYR A 272 28.46 -1.41 21.07
CA TYR A 272 28.99 -2.22 22.18
C TYR A 272 30.46 -1.95 22.50
N MET A 273 31.12 -0.94 21.88
CA MET A 273 32.54 -0.67 22.06
C MET A 273 32.97 -0.44 23.53
N ASN A 274 32.09 0.10 24.35
CA ASN A 274 32.39 0.41 25.76
C ASN A 274 32.31 -0.81 26.70
N ASN A 275 31.78 -1.94 26.23
CA ASN A 275 31.44 -3.09 27.09
C ASN A 275 32.39 -4.28 26.98
N LYS A 276 33.50 -4.18 26.24
CA LYS A 276 34.44 -5.29 25.96
C LYS A 276 33.74 -6.59 25.50
N THR A 277 32.59 -6.43 24.85
CA THR A 277 31.75 -7.56 24.40
C THR A 277 32.46 -8.29 23.25
N THR A 278 32.45 -9.62 23.29
CA THR A 278 32.97 -10.42 22.17
C THR A 278 32.07 -10.27 20.94
N LEU A 279 32.62 -10.52 19.75
CA LEU A 279 31.85 -10.46 18.51
C LEU A 279 30.65 -11.43 18.52
N GLN A 280 30.81 -12.60 19.13
CA GLN A 280 29.71 -13.54 19.37
C GLN A 280 28.56 -12.88 20.14
N GLY A 281 28.88 -12.15 21.21
CA GLY A 281 27.90 -11.39 22.00
C GLY A 281 27.22 -10.30 21.19
N VAL A 282 27.99 -9.52 20.41
CA VAL A 282 27.44 -8.47 19.52
C VAL A 282 26.50 -9.07 18.49
N LEU A 283 26.90 -10.14 17.79
CA LEU A 283 26.07 -10.78 16.76
C LEU A 283 24.76 -11.30 17.35
N SER A 284 24.82 -11.98 18.49
CA SER A 284 23.60 -12.52 19.12
C SER A 284 22.66 -11.46 19.68
N ALA A 285 23.18 -10.30 20.11
CA ALA A 285 22.38 -9.21 20.67
C ALA A 285 21.86 -8.23 19.62
N SER A 286 22.55 -8.12 18.46
CA SER A 286 22.22 -7.09 17.43
C SER A 286 21.44 -7.61 16.23
N PHE A 287 21.28 -8.93 16.08
CA PHE A 287 20.62 -9.52 14.93
C PHE A 287 19.54 -10.50 15.35
N GLN A 288 18.37 -10.45 14.70
CA GLN A 288 17.30 -11.42 14.93
C GLN A 288 17.71 -12.84 14.44
N LYS A 289 17.12 -13.88 15.00
CA LYS A 289 17.39 -15.29 14.61
C LYS A 289 18.88 -15.71 14.71
N MET A 290 19.70 -14.93 15.40
CA MET A 290 21.12 -15.17 15.66
C MET A 290 21.31 -15.63 17.11
N SER A 291 21.25 -16.95 17.35
CA SER A 291 21.59 -17.48 18.66
C SER A 291 23.09 -17.39 18.91
N SER A 292 23.49 -17.44 20.20
CA SER A 292 24.90 -17.45 20.58
C SER A 292 25.68 -18.61 19.95
N GLU A 293 25.05 -19.79 19.80
CA GLU A 293 25.64 -20.95 19.14
C GLU A 293 25.85 -20.73 17.62
N LYS A 294 24.83 -20.15 16.94
CA LYS A 294 24.95 -19.77 15.53
C LYS A 294 26.03 -18.72 15.31
N ALA A 295 26.11 -17.71 16.16
CA ALA A 295 27.15 -16.70 16.09
C ALA A 295 28.55 -17.33 16.22
N LYS A 296 28.71 -18.26 17.16
CA LYS A 296 29.97 -19.03 17.33
C LYS A 296 30.31 -19.88 16.09
N ASP A 297 29.33 -20.55 15.52
CA ASP A 297 29.49 -21.36 14.30
C ASP A 297 29.93 -20.49 13.11
N ILE A 298 29.32 -19.31 12.93
CA ILE A 298 29.66 -18.36 11.88
C ILE A 298 31.10 -17.84 12.02
N ILE A 299 31.50 -17.46 13.23
CA ILE A 299 32.86 -16.99 13.53
C ILE A 299 33.87 -18.10 13.24
N SER A 300 33.57 -19.34 13.67
CA SER A 300 34.40 -20.51 13.40
C SER A 300 34.54 -20.82 11.91
N LYS A 301 33.45 -20.78 11.14
CA LYS A 301 33.43 -20.97 9.68
C LYS A 301 34.18 -19.88 8.93
N ALA A 302 34.21 -18.65 9.46
CA ALA A 302 35.01 -17.57 8.92
C ALA A 302 36.51 -17.74 9.21
N GLY A 303 36.92 -18.74 9.98
CA GLY A 303 38.32 -18.98 10.33
C GLY A 303 38.90 -17.93 11.27
N VAL A 304 38.07 -17.26 12.04
CA VAL A 304 38.48 -16.13 12.91
C VAL A 304 38.30 -16.50 14.37
N GLU A 305 39.24 -16.09 15.22
CA GLU A 305 39.17 -16.29 16.65
C GLU A 305 38.11 -15.37 17.29
N ASN A 306 37.33 -15.87 18.27
CA ASN A 306 36.35 -15.07 18.99
C ASN A 306 37.06 -14.14 20.01
N LYS A 307 37.24 -12.90 19.64
CA LYS A 307 37.90 -11.84 20.40
C LYS A 307 36.96 -10.65 20.66
N PRO A 308 37.34 -9.65 21.47
CA PRO A 308 36.56 -8.44 21.62
C PRO A 308 36.25 -7.79 20.27
N ALA A 309 35.00 -7.31 20.10
CA ALA A 309 34.46 -6.89 18.82
C ALA A 309 35.21 -5.71 18.18
N ASP A 310 35.86 -4.88 19.00
CA ASP A 310 36.68 -3.73 18.58
C ASP A 310 38.04 -4.11 18.01
N LYS A 311 38.46 -5.38 18.12
CA LYS A 311 39.78 -5.85 17.69
C LYS A 311 39.79 -6.60 16.35
N TYR A 312 38.71 -6.60 15.62
CA TYR A 312 38.64 -7.23 14.30
C TYR A 312 39.12 -6.30 13.20
N SER A 313 39.92 -6.82 12.30
CA SER A 313 40.29 -6.15 11.06
C SER A 313 39.09 -6.12 10.09
N GLU A 314 39.11 -5.19 9.16
CA GLU A 314 38.05 -5.08 8.16
C GLU A 314 37.88 -6.35 7.32
N ASN A 315 39.02 -7.03 6.97
CA ASN A 315 38.98 -8.27 6.22
C ASN A 315 38.31 -9.40 6.99
N GLU A 316 38.55 -9.55 8.30
CA GLU A 316 37.87 -10.52 9.14
C GLU A 316 36.37 -10.28 9.21
N LEU A 317 35.95 -9.01 9.30
CA LEU A 317 34.52 -8.65 9.28
C LEU A 317 33.86 -8.94 7.94
N ILE A 318 34.59 -8.74 6.82
CA ILE A 318 34.08 -9.09 5.47
C ILE A 318 33.84 -10.60 5.36
N GLU A 319 34.76 -11.43 5.86
CA GLU A 319 34.56 -12.89 5.83
C GLU A 319 33.34 -13.32 6.66
N ILE A 320 33.14 -12.72 7.83
CA ILE A 320 31.95 -12.97 8.65
C ILE A 320 30.68 -12.61 7.91
N VAL A 321 30.64 -11.44 7.23
CA VAL A 321 29.50 -11.02 6.42
C VAL A 321 29.23 -12.00 5.27
N LYS A 322 30.26 -12.50 4.60
CA LYS A 322 30.12 -13.51 3.54
C LYS A 322 29.49 -14.80 4.07
N ILE A 323 30.00 -15.31 5.20
CA ILE A 323 29.44 -16.52 5.82
C ILE A 323 27.99 -16.30 6.24
N CYS A 324 27.64 -15.15 6.84
CA CYS A 324 26.27 -14.83 7.19
C CYS A 324 25.33 -14.86 5.98
N LYS A 325 25.73 -14.29 4.84
CA LYS A 325 24.92 -14.28 3.62
C LYS A 325 24.64 -15.65 3.03
N HIS A 326 25.54 -16.60 3.24
CA HIS A 326 25.40 -17.99 2.78
C HIS A 326 24.83 -18.95 3.84
N THR A 327 24.61 -18.46 5.06
CA THR A 327 24.05 -19.29 6.14
C THR A 327 22.53 -19.24 6.09
N PRO A 328 21.82 -20.37 6.08
CA PRO A 328 20.37 -20.39 6.14
C PRO A 328 19.88 -19.96 7.53
N PHE A 329 19.06 -18.92 7.57
CA PHE A 329 18.39 -18.44 8.76
C PHE A 329 16.89 -18.71 8.68
N GLN A 330 16.24 -18.86 9.84
CA GLN A 330 14.79 -18.87 9.92
C GLN A 330 14.25 -17.53 9.41
N GLN A 331 13.10 -17.56 8.77
CA GLN A 331 12.44 -16.34 8.27
C GLN A 331 12.20 -15.34 9.41
N ALA A 332 12.22 -14.07 9.05
CA ALA A 332 11.92 -13.00 9.98
C ALA A 332 10.49 -13.13 10.51
N ASN A 333 10.29 -12.84 11.81
CA ASN A 333 8.98 -12.85 12.44
C ASN A 333 8.17 -11.60 12.04
N THR A 334 6.85 -11.72 11.95
CA THR A 334 5.93 -10.60 11.63
C THR A 334 5.28 -9.97 12.85
N ASP A 335 5.50 -10.50 14.07
CA ASP A 335 4.84 -10.05 15.31
C ASP A 335 5.16 -8.61 15.73
N HIS A 336 6.17 -8.00 15.12
CA HIS A 336 6.54 -6.60 15.33
C HIS A 336 5.84 -5.63 14.36
N LEU A 337 5.12 -6.17 13.36
CA LEU A 337 4.36 -5.37 12.42
C LEU A 337 2.97 -5.03 12.99
N SER A 338 2.42 -3.92 12.51
CA SER A 338 1.11 -3.39 12.88
C SER A 338 0.18 -3.40 11.66
N PRO A 339 -0.38 -4.56 11.26
CA PRO A 339 -1.37 -4.62 10.20
C PRO A 339 -2.64 -3.87 10.63
N ILE A 340 -3.50 -3.54 9.65
CA ILE A 340 -4.82 -2.96 9.93
C ILE A 340 -5.71 -3.99 10.62
N GLY A 341 -5.72 -5.21 10.10
CA GLY A 341 -6.57 -6.30 10.59
C GLY A 341 -7.98 -6.31 10.00
N GLU A 342 -8.66 -7.44 10.11
CA GLU A 342 -9.97 -7.68 9.48
C GLU A 342 -11.05 -6.74 10.02
N GLU A 343 -11.15 -6.57 11.33
CA GLU A 343 -12.19 -5.77 11.97
C GLU A 343 -12.12 -4.29 11.56
N ILE A 344 -10.91 -3.71 11.68
CA ILE A 344 -10.67 -2.30 11.36
C ILE A 344 -10.86 -2.05 9.86
N LEU A 345 -10.30 -2.92 9.00
CA LEU A 345 -10.42 -2.76 7.56
C LEU A 345 -11.88 -2.92 7.10
N THR A 346 -12.63 -3.86 7.66
CA THR A 346 -14.05 -4.07 7.34
C THR A 346 -14.89 -2.86 7.75
N THR A 347 -14.63 -2.29 8.93
CA THR A 347 -15.27 -1.04 9.38
C THR A 347 -14.98 0.11 8.40
N GLY A 348 -13.76 0.23 7.95
CA GLY A 348 -13.38 1.25 6.95
C GLY A 348 -13.99 1.02 5.57
N MET A 349 -13.98 -0.21 5.05
CA MET A 349 -14.52 -0.56 3.73
C MET A 349 -16.00 -0.26 3.57
N THR A 350 -16.75 -0.28 4.66
CA THR A 350 -18.19 0.01 4.67
C THR A 350 -18.51 1.50 4.82
N SER A 351 -17.51 2.38 4.68
CA SER A 351 -17.67 3.83 4.83
C SER A 351 -17.25 4.57 3.59
N GLU A 352 -18.10 5.41 3.12
CA GLU A 352 -17.77 6.39 2.08
C GLU A 352 -17.96 7.79 2.65
N TYR A 353 -16.89 8.59 2.55
CA TYR A 353 -16.89 9.98 2.98
C TYR A 353 -16.95 10.87 1.74
N THR A 354 -17.95 11.75 1.72
CA THR A 354 -18.10 12.77 0.66
C THR A 354 -18.21 14.13 1.31
N ILE A 355 -17.33 15.06 0.93
CA ILE A 355 -17.45 16.45 1.34
C ILE A 355 -18.46 17.13 0.40
N VAL A 356 -19.59 17.53 0.94
CA VAL A 356 -20.66 18.23 0.21
C VAL A 356 -20.75 19.68 0.70
N THR A 357 -21.01 20.62 -0.19
CA THR A 357 -21.25 22.02 0.18
C THR A 357 -22.75 22.21 0.34
N THR A 358 -23.19 22.47 1.56
CA THR A 358 -24.60 22.81 1.83
C THR A 358 -24.79 24.32 1.83
N LYS A 359 -25.92 24.77 1.30
CA LYS A 359 -26.35 26.17 1.40
C LYS A 359 -27.07 26.37 2.73
N GLU A 360 -26.57 27.23 3.57
CA GLU A 360 -27.20 27.61 4.83
C GLU A 360 -27.65 29.07 4.75
N ILE A 361 -28.92 29.30 5.04
CA ILE A 361 -29.45 30.67 5.12
C ILE A 361 -29.19 31.14 6.55
N VAL A 362 -28.23 32.04 6.73
CA VAL A 362 -27.97 32.63 8.05
C VAL A 362 -29.03 33.69 8.34
N PRO A 363 -29.69 33.66 9.54
CA PRO A 363 -30.64 34.70 9.90
C PRO A 363 -30.04 36.10 9.76
N ALA A 364 -30.64 36.94 8.96
CA ALA A 364 -30.18 38.31 8.79
C ALA A 364 -30.71 39.19 9.95
N ALA A 365 -29.96 40.24 10.30
CA ALA A 365 -30.49 41.29 11.16
C ALA A 365 -31.67 41.96 10.46
N GLU A 366 -32.66 42.46 11.22
CA GLU A 366 -33.86 43.07 10.69
C GLU A 366 -33.53 44.13 9.60
N GLY A 367 -34.07 43.92 8.39
CA GLY A 367 -33.93 44.84 7.28
C GLY A 367 -32.89 44.49 6.23
N THR A 368 -32.16 43.36 6.35
CA THR A 368 -31.17 42.88 5.34
C THR A 368 -31.60 41.54 4.77
N THR A 369 -31.30 41.30 3.49
CA THR A 369 -31.48 39.99 2.85
C THR A 369 -30.52 38.98 3.51
N ALA A 370 -31.07 37.86 3.97
CA ALA A 370 -30.29 36.81 4.62
C ALA A 370 -29.16 36.30 3.66
N PRO A 371 -27.88 36.41 4.01
CA PRO A 371 -26.82 35.92 3.14
C PRO A 371 -26.85 34.40 3.07
N GLU A 372 -26.80 33.85 1.85
CA GLU A 372 -26.51 32.41 1.64
C GLU A 372 -25.04 32.15 1.95
N VAL A 373 -24.78 31.33 2.96
CA VAL A 373 -23.42 30.88 3.29
C VAL A 373 -23.30 29.42 2.84
N HIS A 374 -22.26 29.16 2.05
CA HIS A 374 -21.90 27.80 1.64
C HIS A 374 -20.96 27.20 2.68
N ARG A 375 -21.43 26.14 3.39
CA ARG A 375 -20.59 25.43 4.36
C ARG A 375 -20.31 24.02 3.88
N PRO A 376 -19.05 23.58 3.90
CA PRO A 376 -18.72 22.19 3.65
C PRO A 376 -19.22 21.34 4.81
N GLN A 377 -19.82 20.21 4.50
CA GLN A 377 -20.22 19.18 5.47
C GLN A 377 -19.77 17.83 4.97
N ILE A 378 -19.51 16.91 5.90
CA ILE A 378 -19.25 15.52 5.54
C ILE A 378 -20.58 14.79 5.47
N ALA A 379 -20.88 14.28 4.28
CA ALA A 379 -21.87 13.23 4.12
C ALA A 379 -21.15 11.88 4.32
N VAL A 380 -21.40 11.25 5.46
CA VAL A 380 -20.94 9.86 5.71
C VAL A 380 -22.03 8.94 5.20
N LYS A 381 -21.74 8.19 4.16
CA LYS A 381 -22.60 7.12 3.69
C LYS A 381 -22.07 5.78 4.19
N ILE A 382 -22.83 5.11 5.04
CA ILE A 382 -22.54 3.74 5.42
C ILE A 382 -23.04 2.85 4.29
N LEU A 383 -22.11 2.23 3.58
CA LEU A 383 -22.39 1.31 2.50
C LEU A 383 -22.83 -0.04 3.09
N LYS A 384 -23.84 -0.64 2.47
CA LYS A 384 -24.30 -2.00 2.79
C LYS A 384 -23.99 -2.92 1.61
N PRO A 385 -22.74 -3.41 1.47
CA PRO A 385 -22.40 -4.35 0.43
C PRO A 385 -23.10 -5.70 0.65
N SER A 386 -23.37 -6.42 -0.43
CA SER A 386 -23.89 -7.80 -0.36
C SER A 386 -22.87 -8.77 0.24
N LEU A 387 -21.57 -8.45 0.09
CA LEU A 387 -20.46 -9.22 0.62
C LEU A 387 -19.32 -8.28 1.03
N THR A 388 -18.80 -8.47 2.24
CA THR A 388 -17.47 -8.02 2.64
C THR A 388 -16.61 -9.24 2.91
N ALA A 389 -15.34 -9.19 2.50
CA ALA A 389 -14.40 -10.26 2.79
C ALA A 389 -12.97 -9.72 2.93
N TYR A 390 -12.21 -10.40 3.75
CA TYR A 390 -10.83 -10.08 4.07
C TYR A 390 -9.94 -11.31 3.89
N ALA A 391 -8.70 -11.10 3.47
CA ALA A 391 -7.64 -12.10 3.44
C ALA A 391 -6.31 -11.43 3.72
N SER A 392 -5.44 -12.12 4.48
CA SER A 392 -4.07 -11.65 4.70
C SER A 392 -3.08 -12.79 4.50
N ARG A 393 -1.86 -12.43 4.11
CA ARG A 393 -0.74 -13.36 3.96
C ARG A 393 0.54 -12.70 4.44
N THR A 394 1.36 -13.50 5.11
CA THR A 394 2.71 -13.11 5.50
C THR A 394 3.69 -13.57 4.44
N CYS A 395 4.66 -12.74 4.12
CA CYS A 395 5.74 -13.06 3.19
C CYS A 395 7.04 -12.37 3.61
N VAL A 396 8.12 -12.71 2.95
CA VAL A 396 9.41 -12.06 3.14
C VAL A 396 9.83 -11.44 1.81
N ILE A 397 10.04 -10.14 1.80
CA ILE A 397 10.46 -9.39 0.62
C ILE A 397 11.80 -8.74 0.92
N ASN A 398 12.82 -9.06 0.13
CA ASN A 398 14.18 -8.56 0.36
C ASN A 398 14.62 -8.77 1.82
N ASN A 399 14.42 -9.99 2.33
CA ASN A 399 14.68 -10.45 3.71
C ASN A 399 13.90 -9.70 4.82
N ARG A 400 12.90 -8.90 4.45
CA ARG A 400 12.07 -8.15 5.39
C ARG A 400 10.69 -8.79 5.51
N PRO A 401 10.21 -8.99 6.74
CA PRO A 401 8.86 -9.48 6.95
C PRO A 401 7.86 -8.48 6.40
N THR A 402 6.87 -9.00 5.71
CA THR A 402 5.83 -8.21 5.07
C THR A 402 4.49 -8.90 5.26
N ILE A 403 3.47 -8.15 5.60
CA ILE A 403 2.08 -8.62 5.62
C ILE A 403 1.35 -7.96 4.46
N VAL A 404 0.72 -8.77 3.64
CA VAL A 404 -0.19 -8.34 2.58
C VAL A 404 -1.60 -8.54 3.08
N GLU A 405 -2.37 -7.48 3.17
CA GLU A 405 -3.80 -7.51 3.51
C GLU A 405 -4.61 -7.11 2.29
N CYS A 406 -5.68 -7.83 2.04
CA CYS A 406 -6.60 -7.55 0.96
C CYS A 406 -8.03 -7.60 1.47
N GLY A 407 -8.82 -6.59 1.13
CA GLY A 407 -10.24 -6.52 1.43
C GLY A 407 -11.07 -6.31 0.18
N ILE A 408 -12.28 -6.80 0.17
CA ILE A 408 -13.26 -6.52 -0.89
C ILE A 408 -14.61 -6.19 -0.29
N ALA A 409 -15.33 -5.28 -0.98
CA ALA A 409 -16.76 -5.04 -0.75
C ALA A 409 -17.46 -5.15 -2.12
N TYR A 410 -18.46 -6.04 -2.22
CA TYR A 410 -19.15 -6.35 -3.46
C TYR A 410 -20.65 -6.15 -3.36
N GLY A 411 -21.26 -5.58 -4.40
CA GLY A 411 -22.71 -5.47 -4.56
C GLY A 411 -23.38 -4.54 -3.54
N GLY A 412 -24.69 -4.65 -3.41
CA GLY A 412 -25.47 -3.78 -2.53
C GLY A 412 -25.35 -2.31 -2.93
N ASP A 413 -24.91 -1.45 -2.01
CA ASP A 413 -24.75 -0.01 -2.25
C ASP A 413 -23.47 0.36 -3.01
N ILE A 414 -22.62 -0.61 -3.37
CA ILE A 414 -21.38 -0.36 -4.13
C ILE A 414 -21.74 0.01 -5.59
N PRO A 415 -21.42 1.23 -6.05
CA PRO A 415 -21.91 1.69 -7.37
C PRO A 415 -21.08 1.19 -8.55
N SER A 416 -19.77 1.01 -8.35
CA SER A 416 -18.82 0.68 -9.43
C SER A 416 -17.51 0.13 -8.89
N PHE A 417 -16.63 -0.31 -9.79
CA PHE A 417 -15.28 -0.71 -9.40
C PHE A 417 -14.45 0.46 -8.87
N LYS A 418 -13.76 0.22 -7.74
CA LYS A 418 -12.77 1.15 -7.19
C LYS A 418 -11.61 0.37 -6.56
N LEU A 419 -10.39 0.80 -6.84
CA LEU A 419 -9.18 0.24 -6.27
C LEU A 419 -8.58 1.19 -5.24
N TYR A 420 -8.46 0.72 -4.01
CA TYR A 420 -7.82 1.43 -2.90
C TYR A 420 -6.48 0.79 -2.59
N ARG A 421 -5.45 1.60 -2.47
CA ARG A 421 -4.07 1.14 -2.28
C ARG A 421 -3.47 1.83 -1.08
N PHE A 422 -2.91 1.04 -0.18
CA PHE A 422 -2.33 1.53 1.07
C PHE A 422 -0.99 0.86 1.34
N ALA A 423 -0.08 1.61 1.96
CA ALA A 423 1.21 1.13 2.43
C ALA A 423 1.48 1.68 3.83
N ASN A 424 1.68 0.82 4.83
CA ASN A 424 1.80 1.23 6.23
C ASN A 424 0.68 2.21 6.65
N LYS A 425 -0.58 1.93 6.27
CA LYS A 425 -1.78 2.73 6.53
C LYS A 425 -1.79 4.12 5.86
N ILE A 426 -0.99 4.31 4.79
CA ILE A 426 -0.95 5.52 3.97
C ILE A 426 -1.71 5.28 2.67
N PRO A 427 -2.65 6.14 2.27
CA PRO A 427 -3.27 6.10 0.94
C PRO A 427 -2.27 6.45 -0.17
N LEU A 428 -2.30 5.68 -1.27
CA LEU A 428 -1.49 5.90 -2.47
C LEU A 428 -2.39 6.44 -3.60
N LEU A 429 -2.40 7.76 -3.82
CA LEU A 429 -3.35 8.40 -4.74
C LEU A 429 -2.80 8.64 -6.14
N TYR A 430 -1.48 8.60 -6.33
CA TYR A 430 -0.82 8.85 -7.59
C TYR A 430 -0.29 7.56 -8.21
N ASP A 431 0.05 7.60 -9.48
CA ASP A 431 0.71 6.52 -10.23
C ASP A 431 0.02 5.13 -10.13
N GLU A 432 -1.33 5.12 -10.04
CA GLU A 432 -2.09 3.87 -9.97
C GLU A 432 -1.76 2.91 -11.12
N GLY A 433 -1.60 3.44 -12.34
CA GLY A 433 -1.34 2.64 -13.53
C GLY A 433 -0.05 1.83 -13.48
N SER A 434 0.93 2.29 -12.71
CA SER A 434 2.24 1.64 -12.57
C SER A 434 2.37 0.82 -11.27
N ASP A 435 1.37 0.83 -10.40
CA ASP A 435 1.40 0.17 -9.10
C ASP A 435 1.16 -1.34 -9.21
N VAL A 436 1.84 -2.11 -8.36
CA VAL A 436 1.71 -3.59 -8.32
C VAL A 436 0.27 -4.05 -8.08
N ALA A 437 -0.52 -3.32 -7.28
CA ALA A 437 -1.92 -3.66 -7.03
C ALA A 437 -2.76 -3.59 -8.32
N ARG A 438 -2.51 -2.57 -9.15
CA ARG A 438 -3.17 -2.44 -10.46
C ARG A 438 -2.79 -3.57 -11.41
N GLU A 439 -1.53 -3.96 -11.43
CA GLU A 439 -1.05 -5.11 -12.21
C GLU A 439 -1.75 -6.39 -11.75
N VAL A 440 -1.81 -6.64 -10.44
CA VAL A 440 -2.46 -7.83 -9.86
C VAL A 440 -3.93 -7.91 -10.24
N VAL A 441 -4.69 -6.81 -10.08
CA VAL A 441 -6.10 -6.75 -10.48
C VAL A 441 -6.27 -7.03 -11.97
N SER A 442 -5.35 -6.54 -12.81
CA SER A 442 -5.41 -6.74 -14.26
C SER A 442 -5.11 -8.17 -14.70
N GLU A 443 -4.28 -8.91 -13.94
CA GLU A 443 -3.85 -10.26 -14.27
C GLU A 443 -4.75 -11.35 -13.68
N VAL A 444 -5.52 -11.05 -12.64
CA VAL A 444 -6.47 -12.02 -12.07
C VAL A 444 -7.75 -12.01 -12.91
N GLU A 445 -7.98 -13.10 -13.60
CA GLU A 445 -9.10 -13.26 -14.53
C GLU A 445 -10.46 -13.23 -13.84
N ILE A 446 -11.43 -12.52 -14.42
CA ILE A 446 -12.82 -12.48 -13.96
C ILE A 446 -13.49 -13.86 -13.95
N ASN A 447 -13.05 -14.78 -14.82
CA ASN A 447 -13.57 -16.14 -14.87
C ASN A 447 -13.44 -16.88 -13.53
N LYS A 448 -12.46 -16.47 -12.70
CA LYS A 448 -12.33 -16.97 -11.31
C LYS A 448 -13.49 -16.54 -10.41
N MET A 449 -14.25 -15.51 -10.82
CA MET A 449 -15.48 -15.09 -10.13
C MET A 449 -16.72 -15.83 -10.65
N GLY A 450 -16.56 -16.81 -11.56
CA GLY A 450 -17.66 -17.61 -12.10
C GLY A 450 -18.62 -16.82 -12.99
N ILE A 451 -18.17 -15.70 -13.54
CA ILE A 451 -18.92 -14.86 -14.48
C ILE A 451 -18.06 -14.60 -15.73
N THR A 452 -18.64 -14.66 -16.89
CA THR A 452 -17.96 -14.33 -18.14
C THR A 452 -17.97 -12.80 -18.38
N LYS A 453 -17.02 -12.33 -19.21
CA LYS A 453 -16.99 -10.91 -19.61
C LYS A 453 -18.31 -10.45 -20.25
N LYS A 454 -18.97 -11.35 -21.00
CA LYS A 454 -20.26 -11.07 -21.65
C LYS A 454 -21.37 -10.89 -20.62
N GLU A 455 -21.50 -11.82 -19.68
CA GLU A 455 -22.49 -11.77 -18.60
C GLU A 455 -22.26 -10.54 -17.69
N ALA A 456 -21.00 -10.21 -17.38
CA ALA A 456 -20.69 -9.00 -16.62
C ALA A 456 -21.12 -7.73 -17.35
N LYS A 457 -20.93 -7.67 -18.68
CA LYS A 457 -21.40 -6.54 -19.50
C LYS A 457 -22.93 -6.46 -19.53
N GLU A 458 -23.61 -7.56 -19.68
CA GLU A 458 -25.08 -7.61 -19.73
C GLU A 458 -25.72 -7.26 -18.37
N GLN A 459 -25.10 -7.68 -17.28
CA GLN A 459 -25.67 -7.57 -15.95
C GLN A 459 -25.35 -6.25 -15.25
N PHE A 460 -24.16 -5.70 -15.46
CA PHE A 460 -23.66 -4.55 -14.68
C PHE A 460 -23.34 -3.30 -15.52
N ALA A 461 -23.13 -3.43 -16.82
CA ALA A 461 -22.80 -2.31 -17.68
C ALA A 461 -24.05 -1.58 -18.20
N ASN A 462 -24.71 -0.78 -17.43
CA ASN A 462 -25.88 0.04 -17.80
C ASN A 462 -25.73 0.84 -19.12
N GLY A 463 -25.31 0.15 -20.22
CA GLY A 463 -25.15 0.68 -21.57
C GLY A 463 -23.85 1.48 -21.83
N VAL A 464 -23.05 1.80 -20.83
CA VAL A 464 -21.80 2.60 -20.97
C VAL A 464 -20.59 1.77 -20.57
N VAL A 465 -20.01 1.05 -21.53
CA VAL A 465 -18.76 0.30 -21.31
C VAL A 465 -17.57 1.24 -21.53
N ARG A 466 -16.99 1.76 -20.45
CA ARG A 466 -15.77 2.59 -20.49
C ARG A 466 -14.47 1.81 -20.36
N SER A 467 -14.53 0.50 -20.05
CA SER A 467 -13.34 -0.31 -19.80
C SER A 467 -13.43 -1.67 -20.50
N ASP A 468 -12.33 -2.08 -21.11
CA ASP A 468 -12.16 -3.43 -21.66
C ASP A 468 -11.84 -4.48 -20.58
N ARG A 469 -11.57 -4.02 -19.34
CA ARG A 469 -11.25 -4.88 -18.21
C ARG A 469 -12.53 -5.36 -17.53
N ALA A 470 -12.76 -6.64 -17.55
CA ALA A 470 -14.02 -7.21 -17.08
C ALA A 470 -14.29 -6.99 -15.58
N VAL A 471 -13.25 -6.91 -14.73
CA VAL A 471 -13.38 -6.62 -13.29
C VAL A 471 -13.91 -5.23 -13.04
N GLU A 472 -13.56 -4.26 -13.88
CA GLU A 472 -14.01 -2.87 -13.77
C GLU A 472 -15.49 -2.67 -14.07
N LEU A 473 -16.16 -3.71 -14.58
CA LEU A 473 -17.61 -3.71 -14.81
C LEU A 473 -18.41 -4.08 -13.56
N LEU A 474 -17.76 -4.67 -12.56
CA LEU A 474 -18.42 -5.14 -11.34
C LEU A 474 -18.57 -4.01 -10.31
N PRO A 475 -19.67 -4.00 -9.53
CA PRO A 475 -19.83 -3.16 -8.36
C PRO A 475 -18.94 -3.69 -7.22
N LEU A 476 -17.62 -3.43 -7.31
CA LEU A 476 -16.61 -4.04 -6.48
C LEU A 476 -15.57 -3.00 -6.02
N HIS A 477 -15.47 -2.78 -4.73
CA HIS A 477 -14.33 -2.08 -4.14
C HIS A 477 -13.27 -3.10 -3.72
N THR A 478 -12.03 -2.88 -4.15
CA THR A 478 -10.88 -3.73 -3.79
C THR A 478 -9.87 -2.89 -3.02
N PHE A 479 -9.42 -3.40 -1.87
CA PHE A 479 -8.49 -2.75 -0.98
C PHE A 479 -7.22 -3.60 -0.87
N PHE A 480 -6.05 -2.99 -1.09
CA PHE A 480 -4.76 -3.58 -0.80
C PHE A 480 -4.03 -2.75 0.24
N HIS A 481 -3.53 -3.40 1.26
CA HIS A 481 -2.63 -2.81 2.24
C HIS A 481 -1.37 -3.66 2.37
N ILE A 482 -0.21 -3.01 2.32
CA ILE A 482 1.09 -3.64 2.51
C ILE A 482 1.73 -3.07 3.76
N CYS A 483 2.08 -3.96 4.68
CA CYS A 483 2.66 -3.65 5.97
C CYS A 483 4.07 -4.23 6.04
N SER A 484 5.09 -3.36 6.19
CA SER A 484 6.50 -3.78 6.29
C SER A 484 7.33 -2.70 6.96
N THR A 485 8.49 -3.05 7.50
CA THR A 485 9.48 -2.07 7.99
C THR A 485 10.06 -1.24 6.84
N LYS A 486 10.08 -1.79 5.62
CA LYS A 486 10.56 -1.09 4.43
C LYS A 486 9.74 -1.46 3.19
N ILE A 487 8.85 -0.59 2.80
CA ILE A 487 8.03 -0.75 1.59
C ILE A 487 8.90 -0.49 0.34
N PRO A 488 8.80 -1.34 -0.70
CA PRO A 488 9.52 -1.14 -1.96
C PRO A 488 8.82 -0.09 -2.83
N TYR A 489 8.87 1.19 -2.44
CA TYR A 489 8.34 2.28 -3.25
C TYR A 489 9.16 2.49 -4.53
N LYS A 490 8.50 2.86 -5.63
CA LYS A 490 9.18 3.24 -6.89
C LYS A 490 9.92 4.56 -6.78
N THR A 491 9.37 5.50 -5.99
CA THR A 491 9.92 6.84 -5.79
C THR A 491 9.94 7.21 -4.31
N ALA A 492 10.81 8.14 -3.93
CA ALA A 492 10.86 8.66 -2.57
C ALA A 492 9.58 9.41 -2.17
N GLY A 493 8.78 9.89 -3.13
CA GLY A 493 7.45 10.46 -2.92
C GLY A 493 6.39 9.45 -2.47
N LYS A 494 6.71 8.15 -2.35
CA LYS A 494 5.82 7.07 -1.88
C LYS A 494 4.49 6.99 -2.67
N GLU A 495 4.53 7.18 -3.98
CA GLU A 495 3.32 7.31 -4.82
C GLU A 495 2.80 5.96 -5.30
N SER A 496 3.71 5.00 -5.55
CA SER A 496 3.39 3.65 -6.01
C SER A 496 4.39 2.63 -5.50
N ILE A 497 3.95 1.38 -5.44
CA ILE A 497 4.76 0.24 -4.97
C ILE A 497 5.35 -0.48 -6.18
N ALA A 498 6.64 -0.85 -6.08
CA ALA A 498 7.33 -1.60 -7.11
C ALA A 498 6.79 -3.03 -7.24
N SER A 499 6.78 -3.55 -8.46
CA SER A 499 6.34 -4.91 -8.75
C SER A 499 7.47 -5.91 -8.42
N GLU A 500 7.63 -6.20 -7.14
CA GLU A 500 8.49 -7.28 -6.66
C GLU A 500 7.78 -8.64 -6.85
N GLY A 501 8.48 -9.63 -7.41
CA GLY A 501 7.86 -10.90 -7.81
C GLY A 501 7.15 -11.63 -6.67
N GLU A 502 7.78 -11.71 -5.50
CA GLU A 502 7.20 -12.33 -4.32
C GLU A 502 5.97 -11.53 -3.82
N LEU A 503 6.06 -10.21 -3.71
CA LEU A 503 4.94 -9.36 -3.30
C LEU A 503 3.73 -9.58 -4.22
N LYS A 504 3.94 -9.50 -5.51
CA LYS A 504 2.91 -9.70 -6.54
C LYS A 504 2.24 -11.07 -6.42
N LYS A 505 3.02 -12.11 -6.16
CA LYS A 505 2.54 -13.50 -5.95
C LYS A 505 1.58 -13.59 -4.75
N TYR A 506 1.97 -13.06 -3.58
CA TYR A 506 1.12 -13.11 -2.38
C TYR A 506 -0.13 -12.23 -2.51
N MET A 507 -0.02 -11.05 -3.15
CA MET A 507 -1.19 -10.23 -3.48
C MET A 507 -2.18 -10.99 -4.38
N LYS A 508 -1.69 -11.72 -5.41
CA LYS A 508 -2.54 -12.57 -6.25
C LYS A 508 -3.22 -13.69 -5.48
N TYR A 509 -2.54 -14.28 -4.49
CA TYR A 509 -3.15 -15.32 -3.65
C TYR A 509 -4.29 -14.77 -2.81
N CYS A 510 -4.08 -13.63 -2.11
CA CYS A 510 -5.13 -12.95 -1.37
C CYS A 510 -6.32 -12.63 -2.27
N LEU A 511 -6.08 -11.97 -3.40
CA LEU A 511 -7.14 -11.56 -4.31
C LEU A 511 -7.89 -12.76 -4.92
N SER A 512 -7.19 -13.82 -5.28
CA SER A 512 -7.81 -15.05 -5.82
C SER A 512 -8.69 -15.76 -4.80
N GLU A 513 -8.32 -15.73 -3.51
CA GLU A 513 -9.16 -16.23 -2.42
C GLU A 513 -10.46 -15.41 -2.31
N LEU A 514 -10.32 -14.08 -2.29
CA LEU A 514 -11.46 -13.18 -2.18
C LEU A 514 -12.39 -13.27 -3.39
N TYR A 515 -11.85 -13.40 -4.60
CA TYR A 515 -12.64 -13.57 -5.82
C TYR A 515 -13.46 -14.87 -5.82
N ARG A 516 -12.99 -15.92 -5.15
CA ARG A 516 -13.80 -17.15 -4.95
C ARG A 516 -15.01 -16.88 -4.04
N LYS A 517 -14.83 -16.07 -2.98
CA LYS A 517 -15.94 -15.65 -2.12
C LYS A 517 -16.97 -14.81 -2.91
N VAL A 518 -16.50 -13.86 -3.74
CA VAL A 518 -17.37 -13.10 -4.65
C VAL A 518 -18.09 -14.02 -5.64
N SER A 519 -17.39 -15.00 -6.21
CA SER A 519 -18.00 -15.99 -7.11
C SER A 519 -19.14 -16.76 -6.46
N ALA A 520 -18.99 -17.17 -5.21
CA ALA A 520 -20.04 -17.84 -4.47
C ALA A 520 -21.26 -16.93 -4.27
N GLN A 521 -21.02 -15.65 -3.94
CA GLN A 521 -22.08 -14.65 -3.76
C GLN A 521 -22.81 -14.36 -5.08
N ILE A 522 -22.09 -14.14 -6.18
CA ILE A 522 -22.68 -13.93 -7.52
C ILE A 522 -23.57 -15.13 -7.91
N ARG A 523 -23.06 -16.35 -7.75
CA ARG A 523 -23.85 -17.56 -8.04
C ARG A 523 -25.10 -17.67 -7.17
N LYS A 524 -25.02 -17.25 -5.90
CA LYS A 524 -26.18 -17.20 -5.02
C LYS A 524 -27.22 -16.18 -5.53
N GLU A 525 -26.79 -14.98 -5.87
CA GLU A 525 -27.67 -13.92 -6.40
C GLU A 525 -28.32 -14.32 -7.74
N LEU A 526 -27.56 -14.93 -8.65
CA LEU A 526 -28.11 -15.44 -9.92
C LEU A 526 -29.18 -16.50 -9.69
N ARG A 527 -28.92 -17.48 -8.82
CA ARG A 527 -29.94 -18.52 -8.49
C ARG A 527 -31.19 -17.91 -7.86
N MET A 528 -31.05 -16.92 -6.98
CA MET A 528 -32.20 -16.22 -6.40
C MET A 528 -32.99 -15.48 -7.47
N LYS A 529 -32.32 -14.82 -8.41
CA LYS A 529 -32.94 -14.13 -9.56
C LYS A 529 -33.67 -15.11 -10.49
N ASP A 530 -33.05 -16.22 -10.80
CA ASP A 530 -33.65 -17.27 -11.64
C ASP A 530 -34.85 -17.92 -10.97
N ALA A 531 -34.76 -18.16 -9.65
CA ALA A 531 -35.87 -18.68 -8.85
C ALA A 531 -37.04 -17.69 -8.81
N ALA A 532 -36.78 -16.41 -8.59
CA ALA A 532 -37.81 -15.36 -8.62
C ALA A 532 -38.46 -15.25 -10.02
N SER A 533 -37.65 -15.33 -11.09
CA SER A 533 -38.16 -15.29 -12.47
C SER A 533 -39.06 -16.50 -12.77
N ARG A 534 -38.70 -17.69 -12.31
CA ARG A 534 -39.52 -18.91 -12.46
C ARG A 534 -40.80 -18.80 -11.64
N LEU A 535 -40.75 -18.29 -10.40
CA LEU A 535 -41.92 -18.09 -9.60
C LEU A 535 -42.91 -17.10 -10.25
N ASN A 536 -42.41 -16.00 -10.80
CA ASN A 536 -43.23 -15.03 -11.52
C ASN A 536 -43.87 -15.67 -12.76
N LEU A 537 -43.11 -16.53 -13.48
CA LEU A 537 -43.67 -17.27 -14.63
C LEU A 537 -44.78 -18.25 -14.20
N TYR A 538 -44.59 -18.97 -13.08
CA TYR A 538 -45.64 -19.84 -12.54
C TYR A 538 -46.86 -19.02 -12.12
N LYS A 539 -46.71 -17.91 -11.41
CA LYS A 539 -47.80 -17.01 -11.01
C LYS A 539 -48.59 -16.46 -12.24
N TYR A 540 -47.90 -16.26 -13.36
CA TYR A 540 -48.54 -15.82 -14.58
C TYR A 540 -49.40 -16.93 -15.23
N TYR A 541 -48.92 -18.19 -15.23
CA TYR A 541 -49.64 -19.30 -15.89
C TYR A 541 -50.67 -19.99 -14.97
N ILE A 542 -50.54 -19.94 -13.65
CA ILE A 542 -51.46 -20.60 -12.72
C ILE A 542 -52.90 -20.21 -12.97
N PRO A 543 -53.34 -18.94 -13.13
CA PRO A 543 -54.71 -18.59 -13.42
C PRO A 543 -55.27 -19.21 -14.70
N LEU A 544 -54.43 -19.30 -15.75
CA LEU A 544 -54.83 -19.90 -17.04
C LEU A 544 -55.04 -21.40 -16.92
N VAL A 545 -54.15 -22.09 -16.17
CA VAL A 545 -54.28 -23.54 -15.92
C VAL A 545 -55.49 -23.82 -15.02
N VAL A 546 -55.70 -23.01 -13.98
CA VAL A 546 -56.81 -23.13 -13.05
C VAL A 546 -58.13 -22.93 -13.78
N SER A 547 -58.27 -21.93 -14.66
CA SER A 547 -59.44 -21.70 -15.47
C SER A 547 -59.83 -22.93 -16.32
N ALA A 548 -58.81 -23.52 -17.00
CA ALA A 548 -59.04 -24.71 -17.83
C ALA A 548 -59.41 -25.97 -17.02
N ILE A 549 -58.88 -26.12 -15.81
CA ILE A 549 -59.09 -27.32 -14.98
C ILE A 549 -60.42 -27.20 -14.19
N SER A 550 -60.74 -26.01 -13.65
CA SER A 550 -61.91 -25.78 -12.83
C SER A 550 -63.24 -26.07 -13.57
N GLU A 551 -63.25 -25.79 -14.88
CA GLU A 551 -64.39 -26.15 -15.74
C GLU A 551 -64.60 -27.66 -15.85
N SER A 552 -63.49 -28.42 -15.84
CA SER A 552 -63.55 -29.88 -16.03
C SER A 552 -63.87 -30.66 -14.74
N ILE A 553 -63.34 -30.21 -13.57
CA ILE A 553 -63.46 -30.97 -12.30
C ILE A 553 -64.43 -30.36 -11.32
N LYS A 554 -65.11 -29.27 -11.62
CA LYS A 554 -66.11 -28.57 -10.78
C LYS A 554 -65.61 -28.22 -9.37
N VAL A 555 -64.37 -27.81 -9.26
CA VAL A 555 -63.72 -27.38 -8.04
C VAL A 555 -63.65 -25.86 -8.02
N ASP A 556 -63.74 -25.27 -6.81
CA ASP A 556 -63.60 -23.83 -6.60
C ASP A 556 -62.25 -23.31 -7.13
N SER A 557 -62.31 -22.43 -8.12
CA SER A 557 -61.12 -21.90 -8.81
C SER A 557 -60.19 -21.16 -7.85
N ALA A 558 -60.71 -20.46 -6.86
CA ALA A 558 -59.91 -19.72 -5.89
C ALA A 558 -59.06 -20.65 -4.99
N LYS A 559 -59.63 -21.76 -4.54
CA LYS A 559 -58.94 -22.79 -3.75
C LYS A 559 -57.86 -23.51 -4.57
N LEU A 560 -58.17 -23.76 -5.85
CA LEU A 560 -57.22 -24.43 -6.76
C LEU A 560 -56.04 -23.51 -7.08
N GLU A 561 -56.30 -22.23 -7.32
CA GLU A 561 -55.26 -21.23 -7.58
C GLU A 561 -54.32 -21.06 -6.39
N GLN A 562 -54.89 -20.99 -5.14
CA GLN A 562 -54.09 -20.94 -3.93
C GLN A 562 -53.22 -22.20 -3.78
N ALA A 563 -53.77 -23.39 -4.02
CA ALA A 563 -53.04 -24.64 -3.90
C ALA A 563 -51.86 -24.75 -4.92
N PHE A 564 -52.08 -24.31 -6.17
CA PHE A 564 -51.02 -24.25 -7.17
C PHE A 564 -49.96 -23.20 -6.85
N THR A 565 -50.36 -22.06 -6.32
CA THR A 565 -49.43 -21.02 -5.89
C THR A 565 -48.56 -21.51 -4.74
N ASP A 566 -49.13 -22.12 -3.73
CA ASP A 566 -48.41 -22.71 -2.60
C ASP A 566 -47.45 -23.84 -3.05
N LEU A 567 -47.88 -24.65 -4.02
CA LEU A 567 -47.02 -25.71 -4.59
C LEU A 567 -45.85 -25.12 -5.34
N ALA A 568 -46.05 -24.08 -6.16
CA ALA A 568 -45.00 -23.39 -6.89
C ALA A 568 -43.99 -22.74 -5.93
N GLU A 569 -44.44 -22.09 -4.88
CA GLU A 569 -43.58 -21.47 -3.86
C GLU A 569 -42.78 -22.51 -3.08
N ARG A 570 -43.40 -23.63 -2.70
CA ARG A 570 -42.67 -24.76 -2.09
C ARG A 570 -41.62 -25.36 -3.01
N HIS A 571 -41.95 -25.59 -4.27
CA HIS A 571 -41.01 -26.17 -5.25
C HIS A 571 -39.80 -25.28 -5.45
N VAL A 572 -40.00 -23.97 -5.62
CA VAL A 572 -38.91 -22.99 -5.75
C VAL A 572 -38.07 -22.92 -4.50
N LYS A 573 -38.66 -22.98 -3.31
CA LYS A 573 -37.98 -22.95 -2.01
C LYS A 573 -37.13 -24.23 -1.76
N VAL A 574 -37.68 -25.40 -2.09
CA VAL A 574 -36.94 -26.68 -1.99
C VAL A 574 -35.75 -26.70 -2.94
N GLU A 575 -35.90 -26.20 -4.17
CA GLU A 575 -34.82 -26.13 -5.15
C GLU A 575 -33.71 -25.13 -4.69
N GLN A 576 -34.07 -24.05 -4.04
CA GLN A 576 -33.10 -23.13 -3.41
C GLN A 576 -32.31 -23.80 -2.28
N LEU A 577 -32.97 -24.61 -1.44
CA LEU A 577 -32.34 -25.32 -0.31
C LEU A 577 -31.48 -26.52 -0.77
N ALA A 578 -31.91 -27.27 -1.75
CA ALA A 578 -31.17 -28.43 -2.28
C ALA A 578 -29.83 -28.04 -2.91
N ASN A 579 -29.73 -26.85 -3.47
CA ASN A 579 -28.54 -26.33 -4.15
C ASN A 579 -27.58 -25.55 -3.24
N ALA A 580 -27.87 -25.40 -1.92
CA ALA A 580 -27.09 -24.56 -1.01
C ALA A 580 -25.79 -25.18 -0.42
N PRO A 581 -25.63 -26.50 -0.21
CA PRO A 581 -24.54 -26.98 0.66
C PRO A 581 -23.24 -27.46 -0.03
N ALA A 582 -23.14 -27.49 -1.35
CA ALA A 582 -21.94 -28.02 -2.01
C ALA A 582 -20.72 -27.05 -1.97
N ALA A 583 -20.97 -25.75 -1.88
CA ALA A 583 -19.93 -24.73 -1.96
C ALA A 583 -19.04 -24.65 -0.69
N GLU A 584 -19.60 -24.85 0.51
CA GLU A 584 -18.80 -24.79 1.76
C GLU A 584 -17.83 -25.95 1.94
N LYS A 585 -18.12 -27.12 1.34
CA LYS A 585 -17.21 -28.28 1.36
C LYS A 585 -16.08 -28.17 0.33
N GLU A 586 -16.34 -27.56 -0.82
CA GLU A 586 -15.30 -27.33 -1.84
C GLU A 586 -14.29 -26.26 -1.41
N ASP A 587 -14.73 -25.20 -0.70
CA ASP A 587 -13.82 -24.13 -0.26
C ASP A 587 -12.79 -24.60 0.79
N LYS A 588 -13.19 -25.50 1.71
CA LYS A 588 -12.25 -26.08 2.69
C LYS A 588 -11.25 -27.07 2.08
N ILE A 589 -11.67 -27.79 1.05
CA ILE A 589 -10.80 -28.74 0.34
C ILE A 589 -9.80 -28.00 -0.57
N THR A 590 -10.22 -26.87 -1.13
CA THR A 590 -9.41 -26.10 -2.08
C THR A 590 -8.38 -25.20 -1.37
N SER A 591 -8.71 -24.65 -0.18
CA SER A 591 -7.73 -23.91 0.64
C SER A 591 -6.63 -24.83 1.16
N LYS A 592 -6.99 -26.01 1.63
CA LYS A 592 -6.03 -27.03 2.09
C LYS A 592 -5.13 -27.55 0.96
N ARG A 593 -5.65 -27.68 -0.27
CA ARG A 593 -4.86 -28.03 -1.46
C ARG A 593 -3.87 -26.95 -1.89
N LEU A 594 -4.21 -25.68 -1.72
CA LEU A 594 -3.31 -24.58 -2.04
C LEU A 594 -2.18 -24.44 -1.02
N GLU A 595 -2.46 -24.72 0.26
CA GLU A 595 -1.44 -24.79 1.29
C GLU A 595 -0.47 -25.96 1.05
N GLU A 596 -0.98 -27.14 0.69
CA GLU A 596 -0.18 -28.32 0.32
C GLU A 596 0.64 -28.09 -0.98
N GLU A 597 0.10 -27.38 -1.99
CA GLU A 597 0.82 -27.02 -3.23
C GLU A 597 1.89 -25.95 -3.01
N VAL A 598 1.73 -25.09 -2.00
CA VAL A 598 2.73 -24.08 -1.60
C VAL A 598 3.87 -24.72 -0.81
N GLU A 599 3.58 -25.68 0.06
CA GLU A 599 4.61 -26.44 0.79
C GLU A 599 5.45 -27.34 -0.14
N GLU A 600 4.83 -28.02 -1.12
CA GLU A 600 5.57 -28.83 -2.11
C GLU A 600 6.45 -27.98 -3.07
N ALA A 601 6.11 -26.70 -3.30
CA ALA A 601 6.92 -25.82 -4.15
C ALA A 601 8.17 -25.24 -3.45
N VAL A 602 8.27 -25.35 -2.12
CA VAL A 602 9.37 -24.79 -1.30
C VAL A 602 10.49 -25.79 -1.05
N GLU A 603 10.28 -27.09 -1.30
CA GLU A 603 11.22 -28.15 -0.89
C GLU A 603 12.18 -28.69 -1.96
N ILE A 604 12.23 -28.13 -3.17
CA ILE A 604 13.17 -28.62 -4.21
C ILE A 604 14.10 -27.50 -4.67
N ASP A 605 15.36 -27.64 -4.24
CA ASP A 605 16.59 -26.98 -4.77
C ASP A 605 16.40 -25.90 -5.85
N GLY A 606 16.49 -24.63 -5.47
CA GLY A 606 17.09 -23.50 -6.21
C GLY A 606 16.63 -23.18 -7.63
N GLU A 607 15.89 -24.04 -8.32
CA GLU A 607 15.36 -23.79 -9.68
C GLU A 607 13.83 -23.93 -9.72
N MET A 608 13.16 -22.85 -10.13
CA MET A 608 11.72 -22.82 -10.33
C MET A 608 11.30 -23.65 -11.55
N ILE A 609 11.07 -24.93 -11.39
CA ILE A 609 10.40 -25.76 -12.39
C ILE A 609 8.90 -25.70 -12.11
N LYS A 610 8.15 -25.04 -12.99
CA LYS A 610 6.68 -25.08 -12.96
C LYS A 610 6.22 -26.53 -13.17
N PRO A 611 5.47 -27.14 -12.26
CA PRO A 611 4.94 -28.49 -12.48
C PRO A 611 3.96 -28.44 -13.65
N ASP A 612 4.17 -29.34 -14.61
CA ASP A 612 3.33 -29.49 -15.78
C ASP A 612 1.92 -29.95 -15.36
N ARG A 613 0.87 -29.30 -15.91
CA ARG A 613 -0.54 -29.62 -15.59
C ARG A 613 -0.88 -31.08 -15.80
N GLU A 614 -0.24 -31.76 -16.76
CA GLU A 614 -0.38 -33.20 -16.96
C GLU A 614 0.20 -34.02 -15.82
N GLN A 615 1.31 -33.59 -15.23
CA GLN A 615 1.95 -34.33 -14.11
C GLN A 615 1.09 -34.24 -12.83
N ILE A 616 0.44 -33.11 -12.60
CA ILE A 616 -0.50 -32.91 -11.48
C ILE A 616 -1.73 -33.81 -11.64
N ALA A 617 -2.27 -33.92 -12.86
CA ALA A 617 -3.40 -34.81 -13.16
C ALA A 617 -3.05 -36.30 -13.00
N ILE A 618 -1.83 -36.68 -13.39
CA ILE A 618 -1.31 -38.06 -13.26
C ILE A 618 -1.09 -38.41 -11.77
N ASN A 619 -0.57 -37.49 -10.96
CA ASN A 619 -0.36 -37.72 -9.52
C ASN A 619 -1.70 -37.78 -8.77
N ALA A 620 -2.67 -36.97 -9.13
CA ALA A 620 -4.04 -37.03 -8.59
C ALA A 620 -4.76 -38.35 -8.94
N ALA A 621 -4.55 -38.85 -10.16
CA ALA A 621 -5.11 -40.12 -10.60
C ALA A 621 -4.44 -41.35 -9.91
N ARG A 622 -3.15 -41.25 -9.56
CA ARG A 622 -2.42 -42.25 -8.78
C ARG A 622 -2.86 -42.32 -7.32
N LYS A 623 -3.04 -41.17 -6.65
CA LYS A 623 -3.59 -41.11 -5.27
C LYS A 623 -5.00 -41.73 -5.17
N LYS A 624 -5.76 -41.72 -6.28
CA LYS A 624 -7.10 -42.35 -6.34
C LYS A 624 -7.11 -43.85 -6.75
N GLY A 625 -5.96 -44.49 -6.85
CA GLY A 625 -5.84 -45.94 -7.16
C GLY A 625 -6.26 -46.32 -8.59
N LYS A 626 -6.32 -45.38 -9.52
CA LYS A 626 -6.81 -45.60 -10.89
C LYS A 626 -5.72 -45.85 -11.95
N LEU A 627 -4.43 -45.78 -11.59
CA LEU A 627 -3.31 -46.00 -12.53
C LEU A 627 -2.16 -46.80 -11.89
N SER A 628 -1.58 -47.78 -12.64
CA SER A 628 -0.42 -48.55 -12.22
C SER A 628 0.89 -47.79 -12.30
N LYS A 629 1.92 -48.18 -11.51
CA LYS A 629 3.24 -47.53 -11.47
C LYS A 629 3.91 -47.48 -12.87
N PRO A 630 4.58 -46.39 -13.26
CA PRO A 630 5.26 -46.29 -14.57
C PRO A 630 6.54 -47.10 -14.58
N LYS A 631 6.86 -47.65 -15.74
CA LYS A 631 8.15 -48.24 -16.07
C LYS A 631 9.27 -47.18 -16.01
N GLY A 632 10.45 -47.56 -15.60
CA GLY A 632 11.54 -46.66 -15.23
C GLY A 632 12.06 -45.76 -16.38
N LYS A 633 12.60 -44.64 -15.99
CA LYS A 633 13.15 -43.56 -16.84
C LYS A 633 14.09 -44.00 -17.96
N LYS A 634 14.72 -45.17 -17.87
CA LYS A 634 15.64 -45.73 -18.88
C LYS A 634 14.95 -46.24 -20.14
N GLU A 635 13.74 -46.80 -20.06
CA GLU A 635 13.03 -47.31 -21.23
C GLU A 635 12.40 -46.17 -22.11
N LYS A 636 11.95 -45.08 -21.47
CA LYS A 636 11.42 -43.93 -22.22
C LYS A 636 12.49 -43.16 -23.00
N MET A 637 13.73 -43.11 -22.49
CA MET A 637 14.85 -42.44 -23.17
C MET A 637 15.34 -43.25 -24.37
N SER A 638 15.26 -44.59 -24.31
CA SER A 638 15.57 -45.48 -25.41
C SER A 638 14.53 -45.40 -26.56
N GLU A 639 13.25 -45.25 -26.25
CA GLU A 639 12.18 -45.07 -27.24
C GLU A 639 12.20 -43.69 -27.91
N MET A 640 12.59 -42.62 -27.18
CA MET A 640 12.78 -41.28 -27.76
C MET A 640 14.01 -41.24 -28.70
N MET A 641 15.14 -41.82 -28.29
CA MET A 641 16.34 -41.87 -29.14
C MET A 641 16.11 -42.67 -30.43
N GLN A 642 15.32 -43.75 -30.40
CA GLN A 642 14.95 -44.51 -31.62
C GLN A 642 13.98 -43.75 -32.52
N LYS A 643 13.14 -42.86 -32.01
CA LYS A 643 12.28 -41.98 -32.81
C LYS A 643 13.07 -40.87 -33.51
N ASP A 644 14.03 -40.27 -32.77
CA ASP A 644 14.89 -39.20 -33.32
C ASP A 644 15.85 -39.72 -34.38
N GLU A 645 16.39 -40.96 -34.24
CA GLU A 645 17.20 -41.61 -35.28
C GLU A 645 16.38 -41.98 -36.55
N LYS A 646 15.10 -42.38 -36.41
CA LYS A 646 14.22 -42.63 -37.56
C LYS A 646 13.82 -41.35 -38.27
N GLN A 647 13.64 -40.25 -37.55
CA GLN A 647 13.33 -38.93 -38.13
C GLN A 647 14.55 -38.37 -38.89
N ALA A 648 15.75 -38.47 -38.28
CA ALA A 648 16.99 -38.02 -38.90
C ALA A 648 17.39 -38.84 -40.16
N THR A 649 16.95 -40.11 -40.25
CA THR A 649 17.13 -40.95 -41.45
C THR A 649 16.16 -40.61 -42.56
N LEU A 650 14.91 -40.26 -42.23
CA LEU A 650 13.90 -39.79 -43.17
C LEU A 650 14.26 -38.42 -43.76
N ASP A 651 14.82 -37.49 -42.94
CA ASP A 651 15.24 -36.16 -43.39
C ASP A 651 16.47 -36.24 -44.32
N LYS A 652 17.40 -37.19 -44.12
CA LYS A 652 18.53 -37.44 -45.02
C LYS A 652 18.12 -38.02 -46.39
N VAL A 653 17.11 -38.85 -46.46
CA VAL A 653 16.57 -39.40 -47.71
C VAL A 653 15.82 -38.34 -48.50
N ALA A 654 15.21 -37.34 -47.84
CA ALA A 654 14.51 -36.23 -48.48
C ALA A 654 15.45 -35.13 -49.05
N GLU A 655 16.73 -35.07 -48.63
CA GLU A 655 17.72 -34.13 -49.17
C GLU A 655 18.45 -34.67 -50.42
N GLU A 656 18.50 -35.97 -50.64
CA GLU A 656 19.16 -36.57 -51.83
C GLU A 656 18.31 -36.52 -53.12
N ASP A 657 17.03 -36.19 -53.06
CA ASP A 657 16.11 -36.15 -54.22
C ASP A 657 15.82 -34.72 -54.75
N LYS A 658 16.68 -33.72 -54.52
CA LYS A 658 16.50 -32.42 -55.15
C LYS A 658 17.41 -32.27 -56.39
N PRO A 659 16.88 -32.09 -57.60
CA PRO A 659 17.66 -31.93 -58.83
C PRO A 659 18.40 -30.58 -58.83
N SER A 660 19.69 -30.64 -59.13
CA SER A 660 20.56 -29.50 -59.36
C SER A 660 20.04 -28.62 -60.49
N LYS A 661 19.61 -27.40 -60.22
CA LYS A 661 19.42 -26.35 -61.24
C LYS A 661 20.66 -25.46 -61.30
N GLY A 662 21.28 -25.58 -62.46
CA GLY A 662 22.53 -24.95 -62.85
C GLY A 662 22.49 -23.42 -62.86
N MET A 663 23.67 -22.88 -62.60
CA MET A 663 24.09 -21.52 -62.93
C MET A 663 23.88 -21.19 -64.41
N LYS A 664 23.28 -20.06 -64.69
CA LYS A 664 23.69 -19.19 -65.81
C LYS A 664 23.35 -17.72 -65.51
N LYS A 665 24.42 -16.95 -65.60
CA LYS A 665 24.62 -15.50 -65.75
C LYS A 665 24.15 -14.58 -64.66
#